data_9600e61a194f3c9863a84887ed7754e4
#
_entry.id   9600e61a194f3c9863a84887ed7754e4
#
_cell.length_a   1.000
_cell.length_b   1.000
_cell.length_c   1.000
_cell.angle_alpha   90.00
_cell.angle_beta   90.00
_cell.angle_gamma   90.00
#
_symmetry.space_group_name_H-M   'P 1'
#
loop_
_entity.id
_entity.type
_entity.pdbx_description
1 polymer ?
#
loop_
_entity_poly.entity_id
_entity_poly.type
_entity_poly.pdbx_seq_one_letter_code
_entity_poly.pdbx_strand_id
1 'polypeptide(L)'
;MDDKILQKNCMGCSACKERCPVGAISMQRNKEGFLEPVIDKSICIDCHLCERVCPVINPRFNNINNPQAYVGIGKDEFRKNSSSGGIFGTIADYILSIKGYVVGASFDTENKLVNHIIINSKDDLKKLQGSKYLQSDIKGVYKDIKELLSLGKIVLFSGTPCENAGLLSYLDYKEYDNLYMLDIVCHGTPSPKVFQKYLSELNLSGDFIETNFRDKICGWRPELTSTTTTTTTSYTCSAKDDDFMKAFLNNFCLRKSCTKCFFNRLPRSGDLTLGDFWGVNKKYDDEFGTSVILSNNKKGDILLRKIKKNLKLLKKVDISTAIPGNPCLIKSTIENPLRDEFFENLDKKTLKENVDGLINKRYDYLCLNFWTSINYGAILTAYALQELLKKIGYSSAHIDYRYPHITQDKFNDSFTDVFARKYLNRTVNVLGKHHFNKLNEIVNRGFIVGSDQVFRDDYIQDTYYYYLLGFTDPLKQRIAVSASFGKDSFELKEAKQFFDCFDSVSVREKSGLNFVKGAEHILDPVFLVDRSIFDNLIKDIYVSGDYIGYILDENEDTKKITDKYNSFKNIANKNISVEEFLAYIKSSKLFITDSFHGVCFAILYNIPFICLGNVNRGSSRFESLFESLSIDNFEKFDWNKINKVIEEKRKEGISWIKNALRDKNVKNVELRKQLLNYDFESTKIKLSFIQKVFSINRFGNKHILRLFGLKIKF
;
A
#
# COMPACT_ATOMS: atom_id res chain seq x y z
N MET A 1 -7.00 -10.09 -26.29
CA MET A 1 -6.97 -9.80 -24.85
C MET A 1 -5.55 -9.57 -24.43
N ASP A 2 -5.24 -8.44 -23.82
CA ASP A 2 -3.89 -8.21 -23.28
C ASP A 2 -3.75 -9.03 -21.99
N ASP A 3 -3.04 -10.17 -22.07
CA ASP A 3 -2.84 -11.11 -20.94
C ASP A 3 -2.29 -10.40 -19.69
N LYS A 4 -1.62 -9.26 -19.85
CA LYS A 4 -1.05 -8.47 -18.78
C LYS A 4 -2.08 -7.74 -17.92
N ILE A 5 -3.24 -7.35 -18.47
CA ILE A 5 -4.28 -6.60 -17.71
C ILE A 5 -5.06 -7.55 -16.80
N LEU A 6 -5.37 -8.77 -17.27
CA LEU A 6 -6.05 -9.77 -16.46
C LEU A 6 -5.19 -10.31 -15.32
N GLN A 7 -3.90 -10.55 -15.56
CA GLN A 7 -2.99 -11.10 -14.56
C GLN A 7 -2.71 -10.12 -13.41
N LYS A 8 -2.62 -8.81 -13.72
CA LYS A 8 -2.15 -7.79 -12.75
C LYS A 8 -3.14 -7.50 -11.61
N ASN A 9 -4.45 -7.60 -11.87
CA ASN A 9 -5.52 -7.28 -10.90
C ASN A 9 -6.55 -8.41 -10.74
N CYS A 10 -6.30 -9.59 -11.28
CA CYS A 10 -7.19 -10.72 -11.20
C CYS A 10 -7.44 -11.12 -9.74
N MET A 11 -8.72 -11.31 -9.36
CA MET A 11 -9.13 -11.76 -8.04
C MET A 11 -9.33 -13.29 -7.97
N GLY A 12 -9.21 -14.00 -9.11
CA GLY A 12 -9.42 -15.45 -9.18
C GLY A 12 -10.85 -15.92 -9.00
N CYS A 13 -11.84 -15.07 -9.32
CA CYS A 13 -13.29 -15.35 -9.15
C CYS A 13 -13.87 -16.35 -10.16
N SER A 14 -13.11 -16.80 -11.15
CA SER A 14 -13.47 -17.80 -12.17
C SER A 14 -14.62 -17.41 -13.13
N ALA A 15 -15.23 -16.24 -13.06
CA ALA A 15 -16.31 -15.84 -13.93
C ALA A 15 -15.98 -15.92 -15.44
N CYS A 16 -14.74 -15.59 -15.81
CA CYS A 16 -14.26 -15.67 -17.19
C CYS A 16 -14.19 -17.12 -17.71
N LYS A 17 -13.74 -18.07 -16.87
CA LYS A 17 -13.73 -19.50 -17.18
C LYS A 17 -15.15 -20.02 -17.41
N GLU A 18 -16.04 -19.75 -16.47
CA GLU A 18 -17.43 -20.23 -16.50
C GLU A 18 -18.22 -19.63 -17.69
N ARG A 19 -17.83 -18.44 -18.17
CA ARG A 19 -18.51 -17.77 -19.31
C ARG A 19 -17.94 -18.15 -20.67
N CYS A 20 -16.79 -18.85 -20.73
CA CYS A 20 -16.17 -19.19 -22.00
C CYS A 20 -16.98 -20.25 -22.77
N PRO A 21 -17.55 -19.95 -23.95
CA PRO A 21 -18.46 -20.86 -24.65
C PRO A 21 -17.75 -22.09 -25.25
N VAL A 22 -16.45 -21.98 -25.48
CA VAL A 22 -15.62 -23.04 -26.10
C VAL A 22 -14.66 -23.68 -25.09
N GLY A 23 -14.73 -23.32 -23.82
CA GLY A 23 -13.85 -23.87 -22.78
C GLY A 23 -12.37 -23.50 -22.90
N ALA A 24 -12.04 -22.45 -23.62
CA ALA A 24 -10.64 -22.04 -23.86
C ALA A 24 -9.93 -21.49 -22.62
N ILE A 25 -10.61 -21.32 -21.46
CA ILE A 25 -10.05 -20.74 -20.25
C ILE A 25 -9.98 -21.78 -19.14
N SER A 26 -8.78 -22.05 -18.66
CA SER A 26 -8.52 -22.82 -17.44
C SER A 26 -8.07 -21.90 -16.32
N MET A 27 -8.38 -22.26 -15.06
CA MET A 27 -7.81 -21.61 -13.89
C MET A 27 -6.61 -22.43 -13.42
N GLN A 28 -5.42 -21.84 -13.46
CA GLN A 28 -4.18 -22.47 -13.06
C GLN A 28 -3.53 -21.73 -11.89
N ARG A 29 -2.80 -22.47 -11.05
CA ARG A 29 -2.09 -21.87 -9.93
C ARG A 29 -0.77 -21.29 -10.41
N ASN A 30 -0.56 -20.00 -10.11
CA ASN A 30 0.72 -19.36 -10.37
C ASN A 30 1.80 -19.81 -9.37
N LYS A 31 3.03 -19.32 -9.51
CA LYS A 31 4.16 -19.66 -8.63
C LYS A 31 3.92 -19.40 -7.13
N GLU A 32 3.02 -18.51 -6.80
CA GLU A 32 2.61 -18.18 -5.42
C GLU A 32 1.43 -19.04 -4.94
N GLY A 33 0.85 -19.89 -5.80
CA GLY A 33 -0.25 -20.80 -5.50
C GLY A 33 -1.65 -20.22 -5.74
N PHE A 34 -1.80 -19.04 -6.31
CA PHE A 34 -3.08 -18.42 -6.60
C PHE A 34 -3.62 -18.80 -7.97
N LEU A 35 -4.93 -19.04 -8.05
CA LEU A 35 -5.62 -19.33 -9.30
C LEU A 35 -5.67 -18.08 -10.20
N GLU A 36 -5.22 -18.24 -11.44
CA GLU A 36 -5.26 -17.24 -12.50
C GLU A 36 -5.76 -17.85 -13.79
N PRO A 37 -6.47 -17.08 -14.65
CA PRO A 37 -6.96 -17.59 -15.92
C PRO A 37 -5.80 -17.77 -16.91
N VAL A 38 -5.76 -18.92 -17.57
CA VAL A 38 -4.87 -19.21 -18.69
C VAL A 38 -5.74 -19.50 -19.90
N ILE A 39 -5.47 -18.82 -21.02
CA ILE A 39 -6.24 -18.92 -22.26
C ILE A 39 -5.50 -19.81 -23.24
N ASP A 40 -6.15 -20.89 -23.64
CA ASP A 40 -5.69 -21.68 -24.77
C ASP A 40 -6.05 -21.00 -26.09
N LYS A 41 -5.02 -20.40 -26.74
CA LYS A 41 -5.20 -19.64 -27.97
C LYS A 41 -5.53 -20.52 -29.18
N SER A 42 -5.31 -21.82 -29.10
CA SER A 42 -5.60 -22.75 -30.18
C SER A 42 -7.09 -23.01 -30.37
N ILE A 43 -7.88 -22.89 -29.29
CA ILE A 43 -9.33 -23.07 -29.29
C ILE A 43 -10.10 -21.78 -29.03
N CYS A 44 -9.43 -20.70 -28.68
CA CYS A 44 -10.03 -19.40 -28.41
C CYS A 44 -10.57 -18.77 -29.71
N ILE A 45 -11.86 -18.43 -29.73
CA ILE A 45 -12.56 -17.79 -30.87
C ILE A 45 -12.58 -16.25 -30.78
N ASP A 46 -11.84 -15.67 -29.87
CA ASP A 46 -11.67 -14.23 -29.64
C ASP A 46 -13.00 -13.42 -29.49
N CYS A 47 -13.99 -14.02 -28.85
CA CYS A 47 -15.33 -13.42 -28.67
C CYS A 47 -15.41 -12.35 -27.58
N HIS A 48 -14.35 -12.13 -26.80
CA HIS A 48 -14.24 -11.16 -25.70
C HIS A 48 -15.29 -11.30 -24.57
N LEU A 49 -16.02 -12.42 -24.48
CA LEU A 49 -16.98 -12.66 -23.39
C LEU A 49 -16.32 -12.70 -22.02
N CYS A 50 -15.08 -13.19 -21.95
CA CYS A 50 -14.28 -13.24 -20.72
C CYS A 50 -13.91 -11.84 -20.18
N GLU A 51 -13.71 -10.87 -21.06
CA GLU A 51 -13.48 -9.47 -20.67
C GLU A 51 -14.78 -8.83 -20.19
N ARG A 52 -15.89 -9.05 -20.94
CA ARG A 52 -17.20 -8.49 -20.59
C ARG A 52 -17.72 -8.98 -19.25
N VAL A 53 -17.46 -10.26 -18.90
CA VAL A 53 -17.90 -10.86 -17.63
C VAL A 53 -16.91 -10.56 -16.48
N CYS A 54 -15.74 -9.99 -16.73
CA CYS A 54 -14.77 -9.75 -15.67
C CYS A 54 -15.24 -8.59 -14.77
N PRO A 55 -15.52 -8.82 -13.47
CA PRO A 55 -15.99 -7.77 -12.58
C PRO A 55 -14.87 -6.78 -12.18
N VAL A 56 -13.59 -7.09 -12.48
CA VAL A 56 -12.47 -6.17 -12.29
C VAL A 56 -12.33 -5.21 -13.47
N ILE A 57 -12.57 -5.69 -14.70
CA ILE A 57 -12.56 -4.85 -15.92
C ILE A 57 -13.82 -4.01 -16.00
N ASN A 58 -14.97 -4.60 -15.65
CA ASN A 58 -16.29 -3.98 -15.73
C ASN A 58 -16.98 -3.98 -14.36
N PRO A 59 -16.48 -3.24 -13.36
CA PRO A 59 -17.06 -3.23 -12.02
C PRO A 59 -18.44 -2.58 -12.03
N ARG A 60 -19.44 -3.24 -11.40
CA ARG A 60 -20.77 -2.71 -11.19
C ARG A 60 -21.18 -2.86 -9.73
N PHE A 61 -21.80 -1.81 -9.19
CA PHE A 61 -22.22 -1.72 -7.79
C PHE A 61 -23.66 -1.21 -7.75
N ASN A 62 -24.61 -2.13 -7.61
CA ASN A 62 -26.04 -1.81 -7.70
C ASN A 62 -26.72 -1.59 -6.35
N ASN A 63 -26.03 -1.93 -5.23
CA ASN A 63 -26.57 -1.77 -3.88
C ASN A 63 -26.48 -0.31 -3.39
N ILE A 64 -27.07 -0.03 -2.21
CA ILE A 64 -27.12 1.31 -1.63
C ILE A 64 -25.77 1.69 -1.00
N ASN A 65 -25.37 2.96 -1.14
CA ASN A 65 -24.12 3.48 -0.59
C ASN A 65 -24.11 3.58 0.94
N ASN A 66 -25.27 3.67 1.58
CA ASN A 66 -25.37 3.78 3.04
C ASN A 66 -26.23 2.63 3.60
N PRO A 67 -25.66 1.41 3.70
CA PRO A 67 -26.39 0.25 4.19
C PRO A 67 -26.71 0.39 5.68
N GLN A 68 -27.81 -0.28 6.10
CA GLN A 68 -28.18 -0.32 7.49
C GLN A 68 -27.31 -1.34 8.25
N ALA A 69 -26.60 -0.90 9.30
CA ALA A 69 -25.79 -1.76 10.13
C ALA A 69 -26.57 -2.31 11.35
N TYR A 70 -26.23 -3.55 11.73
CA TYR A 70 -26.77 -4.22 12.91
C TYR A 70 -25.68 -4.94 13.70
N VAL A 71 -25.89 -5.04 15.02
CA VAL A 71 -25.29 -6.06 15.89
C VAL A 71 -26.14 -7.31 15.77
N GLY A 72 -25.52 -8.46 15.51
CA GLY A 72 -26.22 -9.74 15.37
C GLY A 72 -25.62 -10.86 16.21
N ILE A 73 -26.48 -11.59 16.94
CA ILE A 73 -26.11 -12.77 17.73
C ILE A 73 -27.12 -13.88 17.42
N GLY A 74 -26.63 -14.98 16.86
CA GLY A 74 -27.40 -16.20 16.61
C GLY A 74 -27.59 -17.04 17.86
N LYS A 75 -28.29 -18.18 17.73
CA LYS A 75 -28.39 -19.19 18.79
C LYS A 75 -27.05 -19.88 19.00
N ASP A 76 -26.83 -20.41 20.21
CA ASP A 76 -25.55 -21.01 20.61
C ASP A 76 -25.15 -22.21 19.74
N GLU A 77 -26.12 -22.99 19.27
CA GLU A 77 -25.91 -24.10 18.35
C GLU A 77 -25.16 -23.69 17.06
N PHE A 78 -25.46 -22.47 16.52
CA PHE A 78 -24.77 -21.93 15.36
C PHE A 78 -23.50 -21.16 15.73
N ARG A 79 -23.46 -20.54 16.91
CA ARG A 79 -22.30 -19.77 17.37
C ARG A 79 -21.09 -20.65 17.69
N LYS A 80 -21.31 -21.85 18.24
CA LYS A 80 -20.23 -22.79 18.57
C LYS A 80 -19.40 -23.19 17.35
N ASN A 81 -20.06 -23.39 16.21
CA ASN A 81 -19.44 -23.80 14.95
C ASN A 81 -19.14 -22.60 14.01
N SER A 82 -19.12 -21.37 14.52
CA SER A 82 -18.97 -20.15 13.73
C SER A 82 -17.76 -19.36 14.20
N SER A 83 -17.11 -18.65 13.31
CA SER A 83 -16.00 -17.72 13.62
C SER A 83 -16.47 -16.48 14.38
N SER A 84 -17.78 -16.14 14.35
CA SER A 84 -18.35 -14.95 14.94
C SER A 84 -19.70 -15.23 15.63
N GLY A 85 -20.67 -14.35 15.51
CA GLY A 85 -21.99 -14.43 16.15
C GLY A 85 -22.97 -15.46 15.59
N GLY A 86 -22.60 -16.34 14.64
CA GLY A 86 -23.43 -17.44 14.15
C GLY A 86 -24.51 -17.06 13.13
N ILE A 87 -24.44 -15.88 12.54
CA ILE A 87 -25.48 -15.35 11.62
C ILE A 87 -25.56 -16.18 10.33
N PHE A 88 -24.39 -16.54 9.72
CA PHE A 88 -24.39 -17.38 8.54
C PHE A 88 -25.14 -18.70 8.77
N GLY A 89 -24.80 -19.43 9.85
CA GLY A 89 -25.43 -20.70 10.19
C GLY A 89 -26.95 -20.56 10.38
N THR A 90 -27.41 -19.46 11.02
CA THR A 90 -28.84 -19.17 11.21
C THR A 90 -29.57 -18.92 9.88
N ILE A 91 -28.94 -18.18 8.94
CA ILE A 91 -29.52 -17.91 7.60
C ILE A 91 -29.55 -19.21 6.78
N ALA A 92 -28.45 -19.95 6.77
CA ALA A 92 -28.33 -21.19 6.01
C ALA A 92 -29.33 -22.25 6.51
N ASP A 93 -29.49 -22.43 7.83
CA ASP A 93 -30.50 -23.31 8.41
C ASP A 93 -31.93 -22.92 7.97
N TYR A 94 -32.23 -21.63 7.94
CA TYR A 94 -33.52 -21.14 7.45
C TYR A 94 -33.73 -21.50 5.97
N ILE A 95 -32.75 -21.27 5.10
CA ILE A 95 -32.85 -21.59 3.66
C ILE A 95 -33.01 -23.09 3.44
N LEU A 96 -32.26 -23.93 4.15
CA LEU A 96 -32.39 -25.40 4.09
C LEU A 96 -33.76 -25.86 4.60
N SER A 97 -34.31 -25.21 5.64
CA SER A 97 -35.65 -25.55 6.19
C SER A 97 -36.78 -25.32 5.19
N ILE A 98 -36.60 -24.41 4.24
CA ILE A 98 -37.55 -24.14 3.15
C ILE A 98 -37.17 -24.86 1.84
N LYS A 99 -36.38 -25.95 1.93
CA LYS A 99 -35.91 -26.78 0.81
C LYS A 99 -35.09 -26.01 -0.23
N GLY A 100 -34.37 -24.96 0.19
CA GLY A 100 -33.42 -24.23 -0.63
C GLY A 100 -32.05 -24.89 -0.64
N TYR A 101 -31.16 -24.29 -1.41
CA TYR A 101 -29.77 -24.69 -1.57
C TYR A 101 -28.85 -23.63 -0.94
N VAL A 102 -27.77 -24.09 -0.31
CA VAL A 102 -26.76 -23.18 0.27
C VAL A 102 -25.41 -23.48 -0.37
N VAL A 103 -24.74 -22.40 -0.79
CA VAL A 103 -23.46 -22.45 -1.48
C VAL A 103 -22.43 -21.71 -0.64
N GLY A 104 -21.26 -22.32 -0.43
CA GLY A 104 -20.18 -21.69 0.33
C GLY A 104 -18.88 -22.48 0.27
N ALA A 105 -17.85 -21.92 0.89
CA ALA A 105 -16.52 -22.49 0.94
C ALA A 105 -16.44 -23.69 1.89
N SER A 106 -15.82 -24.79 1.43
CA SER A 106 -15.57 -26.03 2.17
C SER A 106 -14.14 -26.50 1.96
N PHE A 107 -13.55 -27.22 2.92
CA PHE A 107 -12.27 -27.88 2.72
C PHE A 107 -12.39 -29.07 1.75
N ASP A 108 -11.46 -29.13 0.83
CA ASP A 108 -11.09 -30.29 0.04
C ASP A 108 -9.97 -31.00 0.82
N THR A 109 -10.34 -32.03 1.56
CA THR A 109 -9.43 -32.68 2.51
C THR A 109 -8.30 -33.45 1.81
N GLU A 110 -8.57 -34.03 0.63
CA GLU A 110 -7.59 -34.75 -0.18
C GLU A 110 -6.50 -33.80 -0.70
N ASN A 111 -6.89 -32.68 -1.30
CA ASN A 111 -5.95 -31.76 -1.91
C ASN A 111 -5.46 -30.66 -0.92
N LYS A 112 -5.98 -30.63 0.31
CA LYS A 112 -5.67 -29.63 1.32
C LYS A 112 -5.92 -28.20 0.80
N LEU A 113 -7.07 -28.00 0.15
CA LEU A 113 -7.50 -26.79 -0.52
C LEU A 113 -8.89 -26.37 -0.01
N VAL A 114 -9.41 -25.28 -0.56
CA VAL A 114 -10.80 -24.84 -0.33
C VAL A 114 -11.51 -24.70 -1.66
N ASN A 115 -12.73 -25.24 -1.73
CA ASN A 115 -13.60 -25.15 -2.89
C ASN A 115 -14.99 -24.67 -2.48
N HIS A 116 -15.71 -24.01 -3.38
CA HIS A 116 -17.15 -23.81 -3.19
C HIS A 116 -17.91 -25.12 -3.49
N ILE A 117 -18.85 -25.44 -2.63
CA ILE A 117 -19.76 -26.58 -2.78
C ILE A 117 -21.21 -26.15 -2.60
N ILE A 118 -22.15 -26.95 -3.12
CA ILE A 118 -23.59 -26.76 -2.96
C ILE A 118 -24.11 -27.83 -2.01
N ILE A 119 -24.86 -27.43 -0.99
CA ILE A 119 -25.55 -28.34 -0.09
C ILE A 119 -27.06 -28.09 -0.09
N ASN A 120 -27.86 -29.13 0.18
CA ASN A 120 -29.31 -29.08 0.34
C ASN A 120 -29.80 -29.83 1.58
N SER A 121 -28.87 -30.31 2.43
CA SER A 121 -29.12 -30.96 3.71
C SER A 121 -28.54 -30.14 4.88
N LYS A 122 -29.24 -30.15 6.02
CA LYS A 122 -28.74 -29.58 7.27
C LYS A 122 -27.53 -30.31 7.82
N ASP A 123 -27.41 -31.62 7.55
CA ASP A 123 -26.29 -32.45 8.00
C ASP A 123 -24.97 -31.99 7.40
N ASP A 124 -25.00 -31.39 6.20
CA ASP A 124 -23.83 -30.83 5.50
C ASP A 124 -23.48 -29.41 5.91
N LEU A 125 -24.34 -28.73 6.69
CA LEU A 125 -24.17 -27.31 7.03
C LEU A 125 -22.80 -27.05 7.72
N LYS A 126 -22.35 -27.98 8.56
CA LYS A 126 -21.05 -27.87 9.25
C LYS A 126 -19.88 -27.67 8.28
N LYS A 127 -19.92 -28.26 7.08
CA LYS A 127 -18.87 -28.13 6.06
C LYS A 127 -18.66 -26.67 5.61
N LEU A 128 -19.73 -25.87 5.64
CA LEU A 128 -19.70 -24.46 5.20
C LEU A 128 -19.44 -23.47 6.35
N GLN A 129 -19.61 -23.90 7.61
CA GLN A 129 -19.40 -23.04 8.78
C GLN A 129 -17.91 -22.81 9.05
N GLY A 130 -17.57 -21.74 9.77
CA GLY A 130 -16.20 -21.33 10.07
C GLY A 130 -15.47 -20.66 8.91
N SER A 131 -14.58 -19.75 9.21
CA SER A 131 -13.74 -19.04 8.21
C SER A 131 -12.67 -19.98 7.66
N LYS A 132 -12.52 -19.99 6.33
CA LYS A 132 -11.42 -20.67 5.64
C LYS A 132 -10.51 -19.58 5.06
N TYR A 133 -9.38 -19.31 5.72
CA TYR A 133 -8.43 -18.29 5.28
C TYR A 133 -7.54 -18.78 4.14
N LEU A 134 -8.19 -19.12 3.01
CA LEU A 134 -7.55 -19.60 1.78
C LEU A 134 -8.36 -19.14 0.57
N GLN A 135 -7.70 -19.10 -0.60
CA GLN A 135 -8.43 -18.94 -1.85
C GLN A 135 -9.33 -20.15 -2.09
N SER A 136 -10.62 -19.90 -2.29
CA SER A 136 -11.58 -20.93 -2.71
C SER A 136 -11.64 -21.02 -4.24
N ASP A 137 -11.73 -22.25 -4.77
CA ASP A 137 -12.01 -22.51 -6.19
C ASP A 137 -13.52 -22.66 -6.39
N ILE A 138 -14.05 -21.96 -7.37
CA ILE A 138 -15.49 -21.97 -7.70
C ILE A 138 -15.93 -23.29 -8.39
N LYS A 139 -15.06 -23.95 -9.12
CA LYS A 139 -15.26 -25.29 -9.73
C LYS A 139 -16.61 -25.49 -10.44
N GLY A 140 -17.12 -24.55 -11.21
CA GLY A 140 -18.36 -24.69 -11.97
C GLY A 140 -19.65 -24.27 -11.23
N VAL A 141 -19.55 -23.93 -9.95
CA VAL A 141 -20.71 -23.60 -9.09
C VAL A 141 -21.58 -22.46 -9.64
N TYR A 142 -21.02 -21.50 -10.38
CA TYR A 142 -21.84 -20.44 -10.97
C TYR A 142 -22.81 -20.96 -12.03
N LYS A 143 -22.40 -21.96 -12.81
CA LYS A 143 -23.25 -22.64 -13.79
C LYS A 143 -24.37 -23.39 -13.07
N ASP A 144 -24.03 -24.15 -12.03
CA ASP A 144 -25.01 -24.93 -11.27
C ASP A 144 -26.02 -24.02 -10.57
N ILE A 145 -25.58 -22.89 -10.02
CA ILE A 145 -26.48 -21.86 -9.45
C ILE A 145 -27.47 -21.37 -10.51
N LYS A 146 -26.99 -21.02 -11.70
CA LYS A 146 -27.85 -20.52 -12.79
C LYS A 146 -28.92 -21.55 -13.18
N GLU A 147 -28.55 -22.83 -13.21
CA GLU A 147 -29.50 -23.93 -13.48
C GLU A 147 -30.53 -24.03 -12.36
N LEU A 148 -30.11 -24.09 -11.08
CA LEU A 148 -31.02 -24.12 -9.94
C LEU A 148 -31.99 -22.93 -9.94
N LEU A 149 -31.54 -21.73 -10.25
CA LEU A 149 -32.37 -20.54 -10.34
C LEU A 149 -33.40 -20.65 -11.47
N SER A 150 -33.04 -21.23 -12.63
CA SER A 150 -33.95 -21.45 -13.75
C SER A 150 -35.06 -22.46 -13.43
N LEU A 151 -34.76 -23.41 -12.53
CA LEU A 151 -35.69 -24.40 -11.99
C LEU A 151 -36.55 -23.84 -10.84
N GLY A 152 -36.48 -22.52 -10.56
CA GLY A 152 -37.23 -21.87 -9.48
C GLY A 152 -36.75 -22.22 -8.06
N LYS A 153 -35.59 -22.84 -7.91
CA LYS A 153 -35.03 -23.20 -6.59
C LYS A 153 -34.52 -21.97 -5.87
N ILE A 154 -34.68 -21.95 -4.56
CA ILE A 154 -34.11 -20.89 -3.70
C ILE A 154 -32.64 -21.22 -3.46
N VAL A 155 -31.76 -20.25 -3.72
CA VAL A 155 -30.30 -20.40 -3.54
C VAL A 155 -29.77 -19.30 -2.63
N LEU A 156 -28.94 -19.67 -1.66
CA LEU A 156 -28.13 -18.79 -0.86
C LEU A 156 -26.67 -18.95 -1.28
N PHE A 157 -26.04 -17.91 -1.82
CA PHE A 157 -24.61 -17.88 -2.11
C PHE A 157 -23.87 -17.10 -1.04
N SER A 158 -22.81 -17.66 -0.48
CA SER A 158 -21.91 -17.01 0.47
C SER A 158 -20.47 -17.08 -0.04
N GLY A 159 -19.84 -15.92 -0.20
CA GLY A 159 -18.45 -15.82 -0.67
C GLY A 159 -17.82 -14.48 -0.32
N THR A 160 -16.57 -14.30 -0.71
CA THR A 160 -15.90 -13.01 -0.62
C THR A 160 -16.59 -11.98 -1.53
N PRO A 161 -16.37 -10.65 -1.32
CA PRO A 161 -16.99 -9.63 -2.17
C PRO A 161 -16.68 -9.79 -3.67
N CYS A 162 -15.46 -10.23 -4.01
CA CYS A 162 -15.07 -10.46 -5.40
C CYS A 162 -15.72 -11.72 -6.01
N GLU A 163 -15.97 -12.78 -5.23
CA GLU A 163 -16.71 -13.97 -5.67
C GLU A 163 -18.20 -13.63 -5.87
N ASN A 164 -18.80 -12.83 -4.98
CA ASN A 164 -20.14 -12.28 -5.17
C ASN A 164 -20.24 -11.45 -6.46
N ALA A 165 -19.28 -10.54 -6.68
CA ALA A 165 -19.24 -9.74 -7.91
C ALA A 165 -19.04 -10.63 -9.17
N GLY A 166 -18.26 -11.70 -9.06
CA GLY A 166 -18.08 -12.70 -10.12
C GLY A 166 -19.37 -13.41 -10.48
N LEU A 167 -20.13 -13.88 -9.49
CA LEU A 167 -21.44 -14.50 -9.71
C LEU A 167 -22.44 -13.53 -10.33
N LEU A 168 -22.56 -12.30 -9.79
CA LEU A 168 -23.44 -11.27 -10.34
C LEU A 168 -23.12 -10.98 -11.81
N SER A 169 -21.84 -10.84 -12.14
CA SER A 169 -21.42 -10.61 -13.51
C SER A 169 -21.66 -11.82 -14.41
N TYR A 170 -21.46 -13.04 -13.92
CA TYR A 170 -21.78 -14.27 -14.64
C TYR A 170 -23.29 -14.38 -14.97
N LEU A 171 -24.14 -13.91 -14.05
CA LEU A 171 -25.61 -13.84 -14.23
C LEU A 171 -26.06 -12.59 -15.00
N ASP A 172 -25.15 -11.86 -15.64
CA ASP A 172 -25.42 -10.62 -16.41
C ASP A 172 -26.12 -9.53 -15.56
N TYR A 173 -25.92 -9.56 -14.22
CA TYR A 173 -26.61 -8.68 -13.26
C TYR A 173 -28.14 -8.76 -13.30
N LYS A 174 -28.68 -9.85 -13.82
CA LYS A 174 -30.11 -10.11 -13.80
C LYS A 174 -30.58 -10.29 -12.35
N GLU A 175 -31.70 -9.67 -12.00
CA GLU A 175 -32.33 -9.86 -10.70
C GLU A 175 -33.08 -11.20 -10.65
N TYR A 176 -32.88 -11.94 -9.56
CA TYR A 176 -33.51 -13.20 -9.24
C TYR A 176 -34.11 -13.14 -7.85
N ASP A 177 -35.45 -13.24 -7.72
CA ASP A 177 -36.11 -13.20 -6.41
C ASP A 177 -35.74 -14.39 -5.52
N ASN A 178 -35.35 -15.50 -6.13
CA ASN A 178 -34.95 -16.76 -5.49
C ASN A 178 -33.42 -16.89 -5.24
N LEU A 179 -32.60 -15.86 -5.50
CA LEU A 179 -31.18 -15.79 -5.15
C LEU A 179 -30.96 -14.84 -3.96
N TYR A 180 -30.37 -15.31 -2.89
CA TYR A 180 -29.83 -14.52 -1.79
C TYR A 180 -28.33 -14.55 -1.80
N MET A 181 -27.67 -13.40 -1.56
CA MET A 181 -26.22 -13.27 -1.62
C MET A 181 -25.65 -12.70 -0.32
N LEU A 182 -24.70 -13.41 0.24
CA LEU A 182 -23.95 -12.96 1.42
C LEU A 182 -22.51 -12.68 1.02
N ASP A 183 -22.02 -11.49 1.26
CA ASP A 183 -20.60 -11.24 1.25
C ASP A 183 -20.04 -11.11 2.67
N ILE A 184 -18.73 -11.28 2.81
CA ILE A 184 -18.03 -11.17 4.10
C ILE A 184 -17.16 -9.93 4.16
N VAL A 185 -16.88 -9.45 5.38
CA VAL A 185 -15.80 -8.47 5.59
C VAL A 185 -14.48 -9.20 5.34
N CYS A 186 -13.87 -8.94 4.20
CA CYS A 186 -12.71 -9.68 3.72
C CYS A 186 -11.41 -8.88 3.91
N HIS A 187 -10.48 -9.42 4.69
CA HIS A 187 -9.15 -8.85 4.89
C HIS A 187 -8.24 -9.05 3.66
N GLY A 188 -8.39 -10.17 3.00
CA GLY A 188 -7.60 -10.62 1.85
C GLY A 188 -7.51 -12.14 1.80
N THR A 189 -7.05 -12.68 0.68
CA THR A 189 -7.00 -14.11 0.44
C THR A 189 -5.56 -14.64 0.56
N PRO A 190 -5.27 -15.50 1.57
CA PRO A 190 -3.98 -16.16 1.70
C PRO A 190 -3.71 -17.20 0.61
N SER A 191 -2.44 -17.47 0.36
CA SER A 191 -1.98 -18.45 -0.62
C SER A 191 -2.22 -19.89 -0.16
N PRO A 192 -2.87 -20.71 -0.99
CA PRO A 192 -2.98 -22.15 -0.74
C PRO A 192 -1.62 -22.88 -0.68
N LYS A 193 -0.62 -22.45 -1.46
CA LYS A 193 0.75 -23.01 -1.41
C LYS A 193 1.38 -22.80 -0.03
N VAL A 194 1.19 -21.62 0.58
CA VAL A 194 1.69 -21.32 1.93
C VAL A 194 1.01 -22.22 2.96
N PHE A 195 -0.30 -22.43 2.82
CA PHE A 195 -1.04 -23.33 3.72
C PHE A 195 -0.62 -24.80 3.58
N GLN A 196 -0.43 -25.29 2.36
CA GLN A 196 0.06 -26.65 2.12
C GLN A 196 1.46 -26.85 2.73
N LYS A 197 2.35 -25.85 2.59
CA LYS A 197 3.66 -25.85 3.27
C LYS A 197 3.51 -25.89 4.80
N TYR A 198 2.66 -25.04 5.36
CA TYR A 198 2.35 -25.04 6.80
C TYR A 198 1.92 -26.43 7.28
N LEU A 199 0.94 -27.07 6.60
CA LEU A 199 0.47 -28.39 6.96
C LEU A 199 1.58 -29.45 6.86
N SER A 200 2.46 -29.35 5.86
CA SER A 200 3.58 -30.29 5.72
C SER A 200 4.62 -30.14 6.83
N GLU A 201 4.79 -28.94 7.37
CA GLU A 201 5.76 -28.65 8.44
C GLU A 201 5.23 -28.95 9.85
N LEU A 202 3.90 -29.03 10.03
CA LEU A 202 3.32 -29.44 11.31
C LEU A 202 3.61 -30.92 11.66
N ASN A 203 3.96 -31.74 10.67
CA ASN A 203 4.25 -33.17 10.84
C ASN A 203 3.19 -33.95 11.64
N LEU A 204 1.91 -33.63 11.45
CA LEU A 204 0.79 -34.31 12.11
C LEU A 204 0.55 -35.67 11.44
N SER A 205 0.34 -36.70 12.26
CA SER A 205 -0.07 -38.03 11.77
C SER A 205 -1.55 -38.03 11.39
N GLY A 206 -1.91 -38.90 10.43
CA GLY A 206 -3.27 -39.07 9.90
C GLY A 206 -3.61 -38.11 8.77
N ASP A 207 -4.77 -38.36 8.15
CA ASP A 207 -5.25 -37.54 7.02
C ASP A 207 -5.84 -36.22 7.50
N PHE A 208 -5.58 -35.14 6.76
CA PHE A 208 -6.11 -33.80 7.06
C PHE A 208 -7.64 -33.81 6.97
N ILE A 209 -8.29 -33.23 7.97
CA ILE A 209 -9.74 -33.00 8.02
C ILE A 209 -10.06 -31.53 7.79
N GLU A 210 -9.61 -30.64 8.68
CA GLU A 210 -9.92 -29.21 8.63
C GLU A 210 -8.92 -28.40 9.44
N THR A 211 -8.89 -27.09 9.19
CA THR A 211 -8.31 -26.12 10.11
C THR A 211 -9.39 -25.10 10.53
N ASN A 212 -9.69 -25.07 11.81
CA ASN A 212 -10.52 -24.02 12.40
C ASN A 212 -9.64 -22.83 12.78
N PHE A 213 -9.54 -21.84 11.92
CA PHE A 213 -8.72 -20.65 12.14
C PHE A 213 -9.26 -19.71 13.22
N ARG A 214 -10.44 -19.96 13.74
CA ARG A 214 -11.12 -19.13 14.71
C ARG A 214 -11.77 -20.03 15.79
N ASP A 215 -10.96 -20.95 16.30
CA ASP A 215 -11.38 -21.84 17.38
C ASP A 215 -11.66 -21.03 18.65
N LYS A 216 -12.77 -21.34 19.29
CA LYS A 216 -13.23 -20.64 20.50
C LYS A 216 -12.89 -21.39 21.79
N ILE A 217 -11.91 -22.32 21.74
CA ILE A 217 -11.48 -23.07 22.90
C ILE A 217 -10.98 -22.17 24.05
N CYS A 218 -10.38 -21.02 23.69
CA CYS A 218 -9.93 -19.99 24.63
C CYS A 218 -10.86 -18.77 24.64
N GLY A 219 -12.10 -18.90 24.12
CA GLY A 219 -13.03 -17.79 23.90
C GLY A 219 -12.84 -17.10 22.56
N TRP A 220 -13.70 -16.11 22.28
CA TRP A 220 -13.61 -15.31 21.04
C TRP A 220 -12.55 -14.21 21.11
N ARG A 221 -12.26 -13.76 22.32
CA ARG A 221 -11.21 -12.81 22.75
C ARG A 221 -10.61 -13.30 24.08
N PRO A 222 -9.37 -12.94 24.45
CA PRO A 222 -8.45 -11.99 23.80
C PRO A 222 -7.55 -12.62 22.74
N GLU A 223 -7.43 -13.94 22.65
CA GLU A 223 -6.51 -14.61 21.74
C GLU A 223 -7.24 -15.40 20.65
N LEU A 224 -6.98 -15.02 19.41
CA LEU A 224 -7.38 -15.84 18.28
C LEU A 224 -6.61 -17.16 18.32
N THR A 225 -7.33 -18.28 18.26
CA THR A 225 -6.75 -19.61 18.28
C THR A 225 -7.07 -20.33 16.98
N SER A 226 -6.10 -21.08 16.44
CA SER A 226 -6.29 -21.98 15.32
C SER A 226 -6.12 -23.43 15.78
N THR A 227 -6.96 -24.32 15.26
CA THR A 227 -6.87 -25.78 15.50
C THR A 227 -6.88 -26.52 14.17
N THR A 228 -5.80 -27.24 13.86
CA THR A 228 -5.69 -28.13 12.70
C THR A 228 -5.94 -29.56 13.16
N THR A 229 -6.90 -30.23 12.54
CA THR A 229 -7.36 -31.58 12.90
C THR A 229 -7.06 -32.55 11.76
N THR A 230 -6.52 -33.71 12.12
CA THR A 230 -6.36 -34.88 11.26
C THR A 230 -7.22 -36.06 11.79
N THR A 231 -7.22 -37.18 11.08
CA THR A 231 -7.94 -38.37 11.52
C THR A 231 -7.42 -38.98 12.83
N THR A 232 -6.22 -38.63 13.25
CA THR A 232 -5.56 -39.22 14.44
C THR A 232 -5.14 -38.19 15.48
N THR A 233 -4.86 -36.94 15.09
CA THR A 233 -4.30 -35.93 15.98
C THR A 233 -4.89 -34.54 15.72
N SER A 234 -4.70 -33.64 16.66
CA SER A 234 -5.00 -32.22 16.49
C SER A 234 -3.86 -31.35 17.01
N TYR A 235 -3.64 -30.22 16.37
CA TYR A 235 -2.70 -29.18 16.77
C TYR A 235 -3.43 -27.88 17.00
N THR A 236 -3.31 -27.32 18.19
CA THR A 236 -3.94 -26.06 18.59
C THR A 236 -2.87 -25.04 18.96
N CYS A 237 -2.96 -23.83 18.41
CA CYS A 237 -1.99 -22.76 18.65
C CYS A 237 -2.68 -21.40 18.67
N SER A 238 -2.12 -20.45 19.45
CA SER A 238 -2.57 -19.06 19.36
C SER A 238 -2.16 -18.44 18.02
N ALA A 239 -2.96 -17.54 17.49
CA ALA A 239 -2.64 -16.87 16.23
C ALA A 239 -1.35 -16.00 16.30
N LYS A 240 -0.86 -15.67 17.50
CA LYS A 240 0.41 -14.97 17.70
C LYS A 240 1.61 -15.88 17.50
N ASP A 241 1.44 -17.18 17.75
CA ASP A 241 2.51 -18.18 17.72
C ASP A 241 2.40 -19.05 16.47
N ASP A 242 1.20 -19.18 15.90
CA ASP A 242 0.92 -19.94 14.68
C ASP A 242 1.56 -19.28 13.45
N ASP A 243 2.46 -19.97 12.77
CA ASP A 243 3.27 -19.39 11.69
C ASP A 243 2.43 -19.04 10.45
N PHE A 244 1.35 -19.79 10.16
CA PHE A 244 0.43 -19.42 9.09
C PHE A 244 -0.38 -18.16 9.43
N MET A 245 -0.89 -18.09 10.66
CA MET A 245 -1.64 -16.92 11.13
C MET A 245 -0.75 -15.68 11.23
N LYS A 246 0.51 -15.82 11.67
CA LYS A 246 1.50 -14.73 11.62
C LYS A 246 1.69 -14.23 10.18
N ALA A 247 1.88 -15.14 9.22
CA ALA A 247 2.03 -14.77 7.81
C ALA A 247 0.79 -14.04 7.27
N PHE A 248 -0.41 -14.51 7.63
CA PHE A 248 -1.69 -13.92 7.24
C PHE A 248 -1.90 -12.52 7.86
N LEU A 249 -1.76 -12.39 9.18
CA LEU A 249 -2.01 -11.14 9.90
C LEU A 249 -0.99 -10.05 9.55
N ASN A 250 0.23 -10.43 9.16
CA ASN A 250 1.25 -9.51 8.64
C ASN A 250 1.15 -9.26 7.12
N ASN A 251 0.14 -9.81 6.45
CA ASN A 251 -0.10 -9.64 5.01
C ASN A 251 1.02 -10.21 4.10
N PHE A 252 1.90 -11.07 4.61
CA PHE A 252 2.97 -11.67 3.82
C PHE A 252 2.45 -12.63 2.75
N CYS A 253 1.43 -13.43 3.08
CA CYS A 253 0.94 -14.50 2.21
C CYS A 253 -0.32 -14.15 1.41
N LEU A 254 -0.75 -12.88 1.40
CA LEU A 254 -1.95 -12.44 0.68
C LEU A 254 -1.74 -12.37 -0.83
N ARG A 255 -2.82 -12.59 -1.57
CA ARG A 255 -2.87 -12.31 -3.01
C ARG A 255 -2.61 -10.82 -3.27
N LYS A 256 -1.72 -10.51 -4.21
CA LYS A 256 -1.28 -9.13 -4.49
C LYS A 256 -2.44 -8.20 -4.85
N SER A 257 -3.41 -8.67 -5.62
CA SER A 257 -4.61 -7.90 -5.98
C SER A 257 -5.52 -7.57 -4.79
N CYS A 258 -5.44 -8.30 -3.66
CA CYS A 258 -6.22 -7.99 -2.46
C CYS A 258 -5.85 -6.64 -1.84
N THR A 259 -4.60 -6.18 -2.01
CA THR A 259 -4.14 -4.88 -1.51
C THR A 259 -4.66 -3.69 -2.33
N LYS A 260 -5.26 -3.97 -3.49
CA LYS A 260 -5.90 -3.01 -4.40
C LYS A 260 -7.34 -3.43 -4.71
N CYS A 261 -8.02 -4.05 -3.75
CA CYS A 261 -9.32 -4.65 -3.94
C CYS A 261 -10.40 -3.61 -4.25
N PHE A 262 -11.04 -3.73 -5.41
CA PHE A 262 -12.17 -2.88 -5.82
C PHE A 262 -13.44 -3.13 -5.00
N PHE A 263 -13.56 -4.29 -4.35
CA PHE A 263 -14.79 -4.75 -3.70
C PHE A 263 -14.83 -4.50 -2.19
N ASN A 264 -13.72 -4.09 -1.57
CA ASN A 264 -13.68 -3.62 -0.19
C ASN A 264 -14.09 -2.14 -0.11
N ARG A 265 -15.35 -1.88 -0.40
CA ARG A 265 -15.96 -0.54 -0.47
C ARG A 265 -17.46 -0.58 -0.23
N LEU A 266 -18.07 0.57 -0.10
CA LEU A 266 -19.49 0.76 -0.26
C LEU A 266 -19.78 1.33 -1.66
N PRO A 267 -20.87 0.88 -2.32
CA PRO A 267 -21.81 -0.17 -1.89
C PRO A 267 -21.19 -1.58 -1.97
N ARG A 268 -21.71 -2.51 -1.17
CA ARG A 268 -21.29 -3.90 -1.10
C ARG A 268 -21.91 -4.74 -2.23
N SER A 269 -21.31 -5.92 -2.53
CA SER A 269 -21.78 -6.80 -3.60
C SER A 269 -22.94 -7.72 -3.19
N GLY A 270 -23.00 -8.18 -1.93
CA GLY A 270 -24.03 -9.08 -1.42
C GLY A 270 -25.31 -8.34 -0.98
N ASP A 271 -26.42 -9.07 -0.80
CA ASP A 271 -27.64 -8.55 -0.17
C ASP A 271 -27.42 -8.22 1.31
N LEU A 272 -26.60 -9.07 1.98
CA LEU A 272 -26.09 -8.84 3.33
C LEU A 272 -24.57 -8.98 3.34
N THR A 273 -23.92 -8.16 4.18
CA THR A 273 -22.50 -8.32 4.52
C THR A 273 -22.36 -8.80 5.96
N LEU A 274 -21.56 -9.83 6.18
CA LEU A 274 -21.31 -10.42 7.50
C LEU A 274 -19.85 -10.29 7.90
N GLY A 275 -19.59 -10.02 9.17
CA GLY A 275 -18.22 -9.99 9.70
C GLY A 275 -18.19 -10.08 11.24
N ASP A 276 -16.99 -10.16 11.80
CA ASP A 276 -16.80 -9.96 13.24
C ASP A 276 -17.06 -8.51 13.59
N PHE A 277 -17.74 -8.24 14.69
CA PHE A 277 -17.93 -6.86 15.14
C PHE A 277 -16.79 -6.42 16.06
N TRP A 278 -15.60 -6.21 15.49
CA TRP A 278 -14.47 -5.66 16.25
C TRP A 278 -14.80 -4.26 16.77
N GLY A 279 -14.56 -4.04 18.08
CA GLY A 279 -14.89 -2.77 18.74
C GLY A 279 -16.37 -2.59 19.11
N VAL A 280 -17.18 -3.65 19.07
CA VAL A 280 -18.57 -3.62 19.51
C VAL A 280 -18.67 -3.16 20.99
N ASN A 281 -19.74 -2.47 21.33
CA ASN A 281 -20.00 -2.06 22.73
C ASN A 281 -20.01 -3.27 23.66
N LYS A 282 -19.31 -3.19 24.82
CA LYS A 282 -19.15 -4.28 25.80
C LYS A 282 -20.46 -4.98 26.19
N LYS A 283 -21.60 -4.27 26.20
CA LYS A 283 -22.91 -4.86 26.51
C LYS A 283 -23.41 -5.89 25.49
N TYR A 284 -22.79 -5.94 24.28
CA TYR A 284 -23.10 -6.89 23.22
C TYR A 284 -21.93 -7.84 22.94
N ASP A 285 -20.89 -7.78 23.76
CA ASP A 285 -19.68 -8.59 23.63
C ASP A 285 -19.71 -9.72 24.65
N ASP A 286 -19.40 -10.92 24.21
CA ASP A 286 -19.23 -12.09 25.05
C ASP A 286 -18.17 -13.04 24.47
N GLU A 287 -17.84 -14.11 25.17
CA GLU A 287 -16.82 -15.08 24.79
C GLU A 287 -17.16 -15.91 23.52
N PHE A 288 -18.40 -15.82 23.04
CA PHE A 288 -18.84 -16.58 21.87
C PHE A 288 -18.86 -15.76 20.58
N GLY A 289 -18.61 -14.47 20.65
CA GLY A 289 -18.49 -13.57 19.52
C GLY A 289 -19.80 -12.95 19.02
N THR A 290 -19.66 -11.79 18.43
CA THR A 290 -20.74 -10.94 17.93
C THR A 290 -20.47 -10.56 16.47
N SER A 291 -21.50 -10.64 15.63
CA SER A 291 -21.39 -10.27 14.21
C SER A 291 -21.81 -8.84 13.93
N VAL A 292 -21.09 -8.16 13.05
CA VAL A 292 -21.61 -7.02 12.29
C VAL A 292 -22.37 -7.55 11.08
N ILE A 293 -23.54 -6.95 10.83
CA ILE A 293 -24.38 -7.25 9.66
C ILE A 293 -24.65 -5.93 8.97
N LEU A 294 -24.39 -5.85 7.65
CA LEU A 294 -24.91 -4.75 6.83
C LEU A 294 -26.05 -5.29 5.96
N SER A 295 -27.18 -4.61 5.96
CA SER A 295 -28.26 -4.84 5.01
C SER A 295 -28.08 -3.87 3.84
N ASN A 296 -27.73 -4.41 2.68
CA ASN A 296 -27.28 -3.64 1.54
C ASN A 296 -28.39 -3.29 0.55
N ASN A 297 -29.57 -3.94 0.69
CA ASN A 297 -30.74 -3.72 -0.14
C ASN A 297 -32.02 -4.29 0.50
N LYS A 298 -33.16 -4.15 -0.20
CA LYS A 298 -34.46 -4.65 0.26
C LYS A 298 -34.51 -6.15 0.48
N LYS A 299 -33.78 -6.96 -0.33
CA LYS A 299 -33.73 -8.41 -0.16
C LYS A 299 -33.03 -8.80 1.13
N GLY A 300 -31.92 -8.12 1.47
CA GLY A 300 -31.25 -8.26 2.75
C GLY A 300 -32.17 -7.96 3.93
N ASP A 301 -32.94 -6.86 3.86
CA ASP A 301 -33.91 -6.52 4.91
C ASP A 301 -35.03 -7.57 5.06
N ILE A 302 -35.51 -8.13 3.95
CA ILE A 302 -36.50 -9.21 3.97
C ILE A 302 -35.93 -10.46 4.61
N LEU A 303 -34.71 -10.84 4.25
CA LEU A 303 -34.03 -12.02 4.80
C LEU A 303 -33.82 -11.87 6.32
N LEU A 304 -33.34 -10.71 6.78
CA LEU A 304 -33.17 -10.43 8.22
C LEU A 304 -34.49 -10.52 8.99
N ARG A 305 -35.58 -9.99 8.42
CA ARG A 305 -36.91 -10.12 9.05
C ARG A 305 -37.36 -11.56 9.17
N LYS A 306 -37.13 -12.41 8.15
CA LYS A 306 -37.48 -13.84 8.14
C LYS A 306 -36.76 -14.64 9.23
N ILE A 307 -35.49 -14.31 9.50
CA ILE A 307 -34.67 -15.02 10.50
C ILE A 307 -34.70 -14.39 11.90
N LYS A 308 -35.29 -13.20 12.07
CA LYS A 308 -35.24 -12.41 13.33
C LYS A 308 -35.61 -13.24 14.57
N LYS A 309 -36.65 -14.08 14.48
CA LYS A 309 -37.10 -14.95 15.58
C LYS A 309 -36.11 -16.05 15.97
N ASN A 310 -35.15 -16.36 15.09
CA ASN A 310 -34.10 -17.37 15.27
C ASN A 310 -32.80 -16.74 15.78
N LEU A 311 -32.76 -15.44 16.05
CA LEU A 311 -31.62 -14.72 16.59
C LEU A 311 -31.83 -14.43 18.09
N LYS A 312 -30.75 -14.49 18.89
CA LYS A 312 -30.75 -13.99 20.27
C LYS A 312 -30.78 -12.47 20.32
N LEU A 313 -30.06 -11.83 19.38
CA LEU A 313 -30.00 -10.37 19.27
C LEU A 313 -29.94 -9.95 17.80
N LEU A 314 -30.73 -8.93 17.46
CA LEU A 314 -30.60 -8.16 16.24
C LEU A 314 -30.90 -6.70 16.58
N LYS A 315 -29.85 -5.87 16.68
CA LYS A 315 -29.97 -4.47 17.08
C LYS A 315 -29.37 -3.55 16.02
N LYS A 316 -30.17 -2.59 15.58
CA LYS A 316 -29.73 -1.53 14.65
C LYS A 316 -28.69 -0.64 15.33
N VAL A 317 -27.62 -0.31 14.58
CA VAL A 317 -26.52 0.58 15.01
C VAL A 317 -26.11 1.50 13.87
N ASP A 318 -25.39 2.54 14.19
CA ASP A 318 -24.78 3.38 13.16
C ASP A 318 -23.57 2.66 12.53
N ILE A 319 -23.46 2.71 11.20
CA ILE A 319 -22.36 2.08 10.48
C ILE A 319 -20.99 2.64 10.89
N SER A 320 -20.93 3.91 11.29
CA SER A 320 -19.71 4.55 11.79
C SER A 320 -19.12 3.85 13.01
N THR A 321 -19.93 3.11 13.79
CA THR A 321 -19.44 2.31 14.92
C THR A 321 -18.77 1.01 14.51
N ALA A 322 -19.06 0.50 13.31
CA ALA A 322 -18.51 -0.74 12.80
C ALA A 322 -17.20 -0.54 12.00
N ILE A 323 -17.07 0.59 11.30
CA ILE A 323 -15.94 0.88 10.39
C ILE A 323 -14.59 0.88 11.10
N PRO A 324 -14.38 1.52 12.29
CA PRO A 324 -13.06 1.56 12.92
C PRO A 324 -12.47 0.18 13.22
N GLY A 325 -13.31 -0.76 13.68
CA GLY A 325 -12.91 -2.14 13.93
C GLY A 325 -12.87 -3.02 12.66
N ASN A 326 -13.47 -2.57 11.57
CA ASN A 326 -13.60 -3.33 10.31
C ASN A 326 -13.26 -2.44 9.10
N PRO A 327 -12.01 -1.96 8.98
CA PRO A 327 -11.63 -1.05 7.90
C PRO A 327 -11.86 -1.64 6.50
N CYS A 328 -11.83 -2.96 6.36
CA CYS A 328 -12.10 -3.67 5.10
C CYS A 328 -13.59 -3.60 4.65
N LEU A 329 -14.45 -2.94 5.39
CA LEU A 329 -15.77 -2.53 4.91
C LEU A 329 -15.69 -1.46 3.81
N ILE A 330 -14.68 -0.59 3.87
CA ILE A 330 -14.57 0.61 3.02
C ILE A 330 -13.24 0.77 2.29
N LYS A 331 -12.23 -0.04 2.62
CA LYS A 331 -10.91 0.03 1.96
C LYS A 331 -10.21 -1.33 1.96
N SER A 332 -9.34 -1.54 0.97
CA SER A 332 -8.48 -2.72 0.91
C SER A 332 -7.46 -2.75 2.05
N THR A 333 -6.92 -3.93 2.33
CA THR A 333 -5.76 -4.10 3.21
C THR A 333 -4.50 -3.47 2.60
N ILE A 334 -3.49 -3.23 3.42
CA ILE A 334 -2.22 -2.61 2.99
C ILE A 334 -1.24 -3.71 2.56
N GLU A 335 -0.54 -3.49 1.44
CA GLU A 335 0.54 -4.39 1.01
C GLU A 335 1.70 -4.35 2.03
N ASN A 336 2.17 -5.52 2.44
CA ASN A 336 3.40 -5.59 3.23
C ASN A 336 4.60 -5.46 2.27
N PRO A 337 5.53 -4.53 2.48
CA PRO A 337 6.69 -4.35 1.59
C PRO A 337 7.63 -5.56 1.54
N LEU A 338 7.58 -6.44 2.55
CA LEU A 338 8.38 -7.67 2.59
C LEU A 338 7.66 -8.88 1.98
N ARG A 339 6.47 -8.68 1.36
CA ARG A 339 5.69 -9.77 0.76
C ARG A 339 6.44 -10.50 -0.34
N ASP A 340 7.07 -9.78 -1.24
CA ASP A 340 7.80 -10.39 -2.36
C ASP A 340 8.99 -11.20 -1.83
N GLU A 341 9.74 -10.68 -0.84
CA GLU A 341 10.81 -11.41 -0.14
C GLU A 341 10.29 -12.67 0.57
N PHE A 342 9.09 -12.61 1.15
CA PHE A 342 8.46 -13.79 1.75
C PHE A 342 8.26 -14.91 0.72
N PHE A 343 7.72 -14.61 -0.46
CA PHE A 343 7.51 -15.62 -1.50
C PHE A 343 8.82 -16.11 -2.13
N GLU A 344 9.85 -15.27 -2.26
CA GLU A 344 11.18 -15.66 -2.73
C GLU A 344 11.86 -16.64 -1.78
N ASN A 345 11.59 -16.55 -0.49
CA ASN A 345 12.14 -17.42 0.55
C ASN A 345 11.26 -18.65 0.84
N LEU A 346 10.03 -18.71 0.31
CA LEU A 346 9.02 -19.70 0.68
C LEU A 346 9.52 -21.16 0.48
N ASP A 347 10.22 -21.41 -0.62
CA ASP A 347 10.74 -22.74 -0.94
C ASP A 347 12.17 -22.99 -0.41
N LYS A 348 12.81 -21.96 0.20
CA LYS A 348 14.21 -22.02 0.68
C LYS A 348 14.32 -22.16 2.20
N LYS A 349 13.29 -21.78 2.95
CA LYS A 349 13.26 -21.74 4.42
C LYS A 349 12.02 -22.44 4.93
N THR A 350 12.03 -22.89 6.18
CA THR A 350 10.78 -23.25 6.85
C THR A 350 9.85 -22.03 6.95
N LEU A 351 8.56 -22.26 7.08
CA LEU A 351 7.59 -21.15 7.23
C LEU A 351 7.91 -20.32 8.46
N LYS A 352 8.26 -20.99 9.57
CA LYS A 352 8.67 -20.35 10.82
C LYS A 352 9.88 -19.45 10.64
N GLU A 353 10.99 -19.96 10.07
CA GLU A 353 12.20 -19.17 9.83
C GLU A 353 11.95 -17.97 8.92
N ASN A 354 11.13 -18.15 7.88
CA ASN A 354 10.78 -17.10 6.95
C ASN A 354 9.96 -15.98 7.64
N VAL A 355 8.89 -16.38 8.32
CA VAL A 355 7.97 -15.42 9.00
C VAL A 355 8.69 -14.71 10.15
N ASP A 356 9.35 -15.44 11.04
CA ASP A 356 10.04 -14.85 12.20
C ASP A 356 11.20 -13.94 11.75
N GLY A 357 11.94 -14.35 10.69
CA GLY A 357 13.00 -13.53 10.11
C GLY A 357 12.50 -12.20 9.55
N LEU A 358 11.32 -12.18 8.92
CA LEU A 358 10.73 -10.95 8.37
C LEU A 358 10.09 -10.08 9.44
N ILE A 359 9.38 -10.66 10.42
CA ILE A 359 8.78 -9.91 11.54
C ILE A 359 9.87 -9.26 12.39
N ASN A 360 10.98 -9.96 12.61
CA ASN A 360 12.09 -9.47 13.43
C ASN A 360 13.13 -8.69 12.63
N LYS A 361 12.89 -8.41 11.34
CA LYS A 361 13.81 -7.63 10.51
C LYS A 361 14.02 -6.25 11.12
N ARG A 362 15.28 -5.87 11.31
CA ARG A 362 15.69 -4.57 11.84
C ARG A 362 16.63 -3.91 10.85
N TYR A 363 16.61 -2.59 10.83
CA TYR A 363 17.49 -1.76 10.03
C TYR A 363 18.42 -0.96 10.92
N ASP A 364 19.63 -0.67 10.46
CA ASP A 364 20.49 0.26 11.16
C ASP A 364 19.90 1.66 11.14
N TYR A 365 19.39 2.09 9.98
CA TYR A 365 18.79 3.40 9.80
C TYR A 365 17.48 3.33 9.02
N LEU A 366 16.51 4.16 9.42
CA LEU A 366 15.34 4.45 8.61
C LEU A 366 15.44 5.85 8.01
N CYS A 367 15.19 5.97 6.70
CA CYS A 367 15.35 7.20 5.94
C CYS A 367 13.99 7.84 5.64
N LEU A 368 13.83 9.13 5.92
CA LEU A 368 12.64 9.92 5.58
C LEU A 368 13.01 10.99 4.55
N ASN A 369 12.33 10.98 3.41
CA ASN A 369 12.48 11.95 2.34
C ASN A 369 11.20 12.03 1.49
N PHE A 370 11.23 12.77 0.37
CA PHE A 370 10.06 12.98 -0.48
C PHE A 370 9.87 11.95 -1.60
N TRP A 371 10.40 10.73 -1.46
CA TRP A 371 10.30 9.70 -2.50
C TRP A 371 8.84 9.37 -2.92
N THR A 372 7.87 9.65 -2.04
CA THR A 372 6.44 9.45 -2.32
C THR A 372 5.79 10.63 -3.07
N SER A 373 6.55 11.64 -3.47
CA SER A 373 6.02 12.87 -4.09
C SER A 373 5.76 12.77 -5.61
N ILE A 374 5.89 11.60 -6.22
CA ILE A 374 5.77 11.38 -7.68
C ILE A 374 6.74 12.29 -8.45
N ASN A 375 8.02 12.23 -8.07
CA ASN A 375 9.09 13.05 -8.62
C ASN A 375 10.33 12.18 -8.91
N TYR A 376 10.85 12.24 -10.14
CA TYR A 376 12.01 11.45 -10.56
C TYR A 376 13.25 11.72 -9.70
N GLY A 377 13.50 13.00 -9.37
CA GLY A 377 14.63 13.36 -8.53
C GLY A 377 14.51 12.83 -7.11
N ALA A 378 13.34 12.96 -6.50
CA ALA A 378 13.11 12.52 -5.14
C ALA A 378 13.28 10.99 -4.96
N ILE A 379 12.81 10.20 -5.92
CA ILE A 379 12.97 8.74 -5.87
C ILE A 379 14.41 8.30 -6.17
N LEU A 380 15.09 8.96 -7.10
CA LEU A 380 16.47 8.64 -7.47
C LEU A 380 17.48 9.03 -6.38
N THR A 381 17.27 10.14 -5.69
CA THR A 381 18.11 10.50 -4.55
C THR A 381 17.87 9.58 -3.33
N ALA A 382 16.63 9.10 -3.14
CA ALA A 382 16.34 8.05 -2.16
C ALA A 382 17.09 6.75 -2.49
N TYR A 383 17.03 6.31 -3.73
CA TYR A 383 17.77 5.13 -4.20
C TYR A 383 19.29 5.29 -4.03
N ALA A 384 19.83 6.45 -4.40
CA ALA A 384 21.24 6.75 -4.22
C ALA A 384 21.67 6.67 -2.73
N LEU A 385 20.87 7.26 -1.83
CA LEU A 385 21.15 7.20 -0.39
C LEU A 385 21.14 5.76 0.14
N GLN A 386 20.17 4.95 -0.27
CA GLN A 386 20.11 3.52 0.11
C GLN A 386 21.35 2.76 -0.36
N GLU A 387 21.73 2.90 -1.63
CA GLU A 387 22.91 2.21 -2.19
C GLU A 387 24.21 2.71 -1.55
N LEU A 388 24.30 4.00 -1.19
CA LEU A 388 25.43 4.54 -0.46
C LEU A 388 25.53 3.92 0.93
N LEU A 389 24.45 3.90 1.71
CA LEU A 389 24.42 3.30 3.05
C LEU A 389 24.81 1.82 3.01
N LYS A 390 24.26 1.07 2.05
CA LYS A 390 24.60 -0.33 1.79
C LYS A 390 26.10 -0.52 1.49
N LYS A 391 26.67 0.33 0.61
CA LYS A 391 28.09 0.29 0.23
C LYS A 391 29.01 0.54 1.43
N ILE A 392 28.60 1.36 2.37
CA ILE A 392 29.39 1.65 3.59
C ILE A 392 29.06 0.73 4.76
N GLY A 393 28.23 -0.31 4.55
CA GLY A 393 27.99 -1.40 5.50
C GLY A 393 26.80 -1.21 6.45
N TYR A 394 25.86 -0.34 6.14
CA TYR A 394 24.65 -0.15 6.95
C TYR A 394 23.40 -0.61 6.21
N SER A 395 22.54 -1.33 6.93
CA SER A 395 21.21 -1.67 6.47
C SER A 395 20.25 -0.49 6.62
N SER A 396 19.46 -0.21 5.59
CA SER A 396 18.49 0.89 5.63
C SER A 396 17.19 0.57 4.91
N ALA A 397 16.12 1.27 5.30
CA ALA A 397 14.86 1.30 4.56
C ALA A 397 14.27 2.71 4.56
N HIS A 398 13.49 3.01 3.53
CA HIS A 398 12.78 4.28 3.43
C HIS A 398 11.42 4.20 4.12
N ILE A 399 11.09 5.23 4.92
CA ILE A 399 9.80 5.36 5.57
C ILE A 399 8.75 5.64 4.50
N ASP A 400 7.75 4.77 4.39
CA ASP A 400 6.61 4.97 3.48
C ASP A 400 5.61 5.95 4.12
N TYR A 401 5.96 7.24 4.07
CA TYR A 401 5.09 8.33 4.49
C TYR A 401 4.65 9.14 3.28
N ARG A 402 3.34 9.19 3.04
CA ARG A 402 2.79 9.88 1.87
C ARG A 402 2.93 11.39 2.02
N TYR A 403 3.45 12.00 0.98
CA TYR A 403 3.49 13.45 0.89
C TYR A 403 2.07 14.02 1.00
N PRO A 404 1.81 15.06 1.83
CA PRO A 404 0.45 15.48 2.23
C PRO A 404 -0.56 15.74 1.10
N HIS A 405 -0.07 16.13 -0.08
CA HIS A 405 -0.91 16.44 -1.24
C HIS A 405 -1.08 15.29 -2.24
N ILE A 406 -0.47 14.13 -1.96
CA ILE A 406 -0.54 12.96 -2.81
C ILE A 406 -1.51 11.94 -2.20
N THR A 407 -2.66 11.77 -2.83
CA THR A 407 -3.63 10.75 -2.43
C THR A 407 -3.11 9.35 -2.74
N GLN A 408 -3.64 8.34 -2.04
CA GLN A 408 -3.27 6.94 -2.26
C GLN A 408 -3.50 6.53 -3.72
N ASP A 409 -4.63 6.93 -4.30
CA ASP A 409 -4.98 6.58 -5.68
C ASP A 409 -4.02 7.20 -6.71
N LYS A 410 -3.55 8.42 -6.48
CA LYS A 410 -2.54 9.06 -7.35
C LYS A 410 -1.17 8.42 -7.24
N PHE A 411 -0.80 7.94 -6.04
CA PHE A 411 0.49 7.33 -5.81
C PHE A 411 0.56 5.91 -6.34
N ASN A 412 -0.48 5.12 -6.10
CA ASN A 412 -0.53 3.72 -6.52
C ASN A 412 -0.32 3.60 -8.03
N ASP A 413 0.60 2.71 -8.41
CA ASP A 413 1.03 2.46 -9.80
C ASP A 413 1.64 3.68 -10.51
N SER A 414 1.95 4.76 -9.78
CA SER A 414 2.81 5.83 -10.32
C SER A 414 4.21 5.28 -10.61
N PHE A 415 4.97 5.98 -11.46
CA PHE A 415 6.34 5.56 -11.78
C PHE A 415 7.23 5.46 -10.51
N THR A 416 7.01 6.31 -9.50
CA THR A 416 7.74 6.23 -8.23
C THR A 416 7.33 5.02 -7.40
N ASP A 417 6.06 4.66 -7.34
CA ASP A 417 5.60 3.46 -6.65
C ASP A 417 6.13 2.18 -7.34
N VAL A 418 6.07 2.13 -8.68
CA VAL A 418 6.61 1.00 -9.45
C VAL A 418 8.11 0.83 -9.22
N PHE A 419 8.87 1.92 -9.28
CA PHE A 419 10.31 1.92 -9.03
C PHE A 419 10.63 1.53 -7.57
N ALA A 420 9.92 2.12 -6.61
CA ALA A 420 10.14 1.84 -5.19
C ALA A 420 9.87 0.36 -4.84
N ARG A 421 8.83 -0.24 -5.43
CA ARG A 421 8.56 -1.68 -5.25
C ARG A 421 9.69 -2.58 -5.75
N LYS A 422 10.42 -2.14 -6.76
CA LYS A 422 11.48 -2.92 -7.41
C LYS A 422 12.85 -2.72 -6.75
N TYR A 423 13.16 -1.51 -6.27
CA TYR A 423 14.51 -1.13 -5.93
C TYR A 423 14.70 -0.59 -4.50
N LEU A 424 13.64 -0.14 -3.81
CA LEU A 424 13.76 0.40 -2.45
C LEU A 424 13.37 -0.59 -1.37
N ASN A 425 14.20 -0.72 -0.35
CA ASN A 425 13.76 -1.21 0.95
C ASN A 425 12.83 -0.14 1.56
N ARG A 426 11.66 -0.52 2.00
CA ARG A 426 10.68 0.42 2.57
C ARG A 426 9.92 -0.17 3.75
N THR A 427 9.44 0.70 4.63
CA THR A 427 8.55 0.30 5.72
C THR A 427 7.12 0.06 5.20
N VAL A 428 6.25 -0.44 6.07
CA VAL A 428 4.80 -0.32 5.84
C VAL A 428 4.40 1.15 5.80
N ASN A 429 3.26 1.45 5.15
CA ASN A 429 2.76 2.82 5.08
C ASN A 429 2.49 3.41 6.47
N VAL A 430 2.99 4.61 6.72
CA VAL A 430 2.92 5.34 8.00
C VAL A 430 1.88 6.45 7.90
N LEU A 431 0.90 6.47 8.82
CA LEU A 431 -0.27 7.36 8.74
C LEU A 431 -0.33 8.42 9.85
N GLY A 432 0.66 8.56 10.71
CA GLY A 432 0.65 9.57 11.77
C GLY A 432 1.49 9.18 12.99
N LYS A 433 1.44 9.99 14.04
CA LYS A 433 2.34 9.94 15.20
C LYS A 433 2.46 8.54 15.81
N HIS A 434 1.36 7.81 15.97
CA HIS A 434 1.38 6.45 16.53
C HIS A 434 2.23 5.48 15.68
N HIS A 435 2.09 5.52 14.35
CA HIS A 435 2.87 4.68 13.45
C HIS A 435 4.34 5.11 13.43
N PHE A 436 4.62 6.42 13.41
CA PHE A 436 5.99 6.93 13.50
C PHE A 436 6.70 6.47 14.79
N ASN A 437 6.01 6.51 15.92
CA ASN A 437 6.58 6.04 17.19
C ASN A 437 6.98 4.55 17.14
N LYS A 438 6.18 3.71 16.47
CA LYS A 438 6.49 2.29 16.28
C LYS A 438 7.72 2.02 15.41
N LEU A 439 8.12 2.96 14.55
CA LEU A 439 9.36 2.82 13.77
C LEU A 439 10.60 2.71 14.66
N ASN A 440 10.54 3.25 15.88
CA ASN A 440 11.63 3.09 16.84
C ASN A 440 11.92 1.63 17.23
N GLU A 441 10.92 0.74 17.10
CA GLU A 441 11.06 -0.68 17.43
C GLU A 441 11.81 -1.47 16.35
N ILE A 442 11.81 -0.97 15.08
CA ILE A 442 12.42 -1.66 13.94
C ILE A 442 13.74 -1.02 13.46
N VAL A 443 14.26 -0.05 14.19
CA VAL A 443 15.53 0.61 13.88
C VAL A 443 16.53 0.40 15.01
N ASN A 444 17.79 0.07 14.67
CA ASN A 444 18.84 -0.17 15.65
C ASN A 444 19.53 1.13 16.09
N ARG A 445 19.91 1.98 15.14
CA ARG A 445 20.78 3.14 15.39
C ARG A 445 20.02 4.46 15.39
N GLY A 446 19.23 4.73 14.35
CA GLY A 446 18.53 6.01 14.26
C GLY A 446 17.86 6.28 12.93
N PHE A 447 17.62 7.55 12.70
CA PHE A 447 16.87 8.03 11.55
C PHE A 447 17.73 9.01 10.75
N ILE A 448 17.58 8.95 9.44
CA ILE A 448 18.19 9.86 8.48
C ILE A 448 17.08 10.62 7.75
N VAL A 449 17.15 11.94 7.70
CA VAL A 449 16.32 12.76 6.85
C VAL A 449 17.13 13.34 5.69
N GLY A 450 16.54 13.39 4.52
CA GLY A 450 17.17 13.92 3.31
C GLY A 450 17.41 12.85 2.24
N SER A 451 17.82 13.18 1.09
CA SER A 451 18.04 14.50 0.53
C SER A 451 16.70 15.10 0.06
N ASP A 452 16.72 16.16 -0.80
CA ASP A 452 15.61 16.92 -1.30
C ASP A 452 15.16 18.05 -0.33
N GLN A 453 14.12 18.79 -0.69
CA GLN A 453 13.67 20.00 0.01
C GLN A 453 12.93 19.70 1.32
N VAL A 454 13.44 18.73 2.09
CA VAL A 454 12.86 18.24 3.34
C VAL A 454 12.92 19.24 4.49
N PHE A 455 13.67 20.34 4.33
CA PHE A 455 13.75 21.46 5.26
C PHE A 455 13.07 22.74 4.70
N ARG A 456 12.39 22.65 3.57
CA ARG A 456 11.67 23.78 3.01
C ARG A 456 10.38 24.01 3.79
N ASP A 457 10.28 25.15 4.48
CA ASP A 457 9.25 25.46 5.46
C ASP A 457 7.82 25.43 4.89
N ASP A 458 7.59 25.98 3.69
CA ASP A 458 6.29 25.91 3.03
C ASP A 458 5.87 24.50 2.57
N TYR A 459 6.83 23.57 2.41
CA TYR A 459 6.54 22.18 2.07
C TYR A 459 6.24 21.33 3.31
N ILE A 460 6.91 21.61 4.43
CA ILE A 460 6.78 20.81 5.66
C ILE A 460 5.88 21.46 6.72
N GLN A 461 5.26 22.59 6.46
CA GLN A 461 4.48 23.38 7.42
C GLN A 461 3.56 22.53 8.30
N ASP A 462 2.82 21.59 7.69
CA ASP A 462 1.90 20.68 8.38
C ASP A 462 2.52 19.35 8.81
N THR A 463 3.82 19.13 8.59
CA THR A 463 4.52 17.85 8.77
C THR A 463 5.92 17.99 9.35
N TYR A 464 6.34 19.22 9.71
CA TYR A 464 7.70 19.48 10.21
C TYR A 464 8.10 18.58 11.37
N TYR A 465 7.17 18.20 12.26
CA TYR A 465 7.43 17.28 13.35
C TYR A 465 8.03 15.96 12.86
N TYR A 466 7.56 15.44 11.73
CA TYR A 466 8.04 14.19 11.16
C TYR A 466 9.36 14.39 10.41
N TYR A 467 9.43 15.40 9.52
CA TYR A 467 10.65 15.66 8.73
C TYR A 467 11.82 16.20 9.56
N LEU A 468 11.55 16.77 10.74
CA LEU A 468 12.58 17.15 11.72
C LEU A 468 12.77 16.08 12.81
N LEU A 469 12.31 14.84 12.55
CA LEU A 469 12.52 13.66 13.36
C LEU A 469 12.07 13.78 14.83
N GLY A 470 11.01 14.58 15.11
CA GLY A 470 10.47 14.79 16.44
C GLY A 470 9.99 13.51 17.15
N PHE A 471 9.56 12.50 16.39
CA PHE A 471 9.06 11.20 16.86
C PHE A 471 10.18 10.22 17.29
N THR A 472 11.44 10.53 17.01
CA THR A 472 12.56 9.63 17.25
C THR A 472 12.79 9.45 18.76
N ASP A 473 13.04 8.21 19.19
CA ASP A 473 13.49 7.92 20.55
C ASP A 473 14.67 8.83 20.92
N PRO A 474 14.67 9.46 22.11
CA PRO A 474 15.69 10.42 22.51
C PRO A 474 17.12 9.89 22.48
N LEU A 475 17.31 8.56 22.58
CA LEU A 475 18.62 7.91 22.58
C LEU A 475 19.07 7.43 21.21
N LYS A 476 18.27 7.62 20.16
CA LYS A 476 18.61 7.24 18.78
C LYS A 476 19.18 8.42 18.00
N GLN A 477 20.08 8.13 17.07
CA GLN A 477 20.70 9.16 16.22
C GLN A 477 19.66 9.85 15.30
N ARG A 478 19.85 11.14 15.10
CA ARG A 478 19.11 11.98 14.15
C ARG A 478 20.11 12.65 13.22
N ILE A 479 20.10 12.27 11.96
CA ILE A 479 21.08 12.74 10.97
C ILE A 479 20.34 13.34 9.79
N ALA A 480 20.80 14.50 9.29
CA ALA A 480 20.33 15.08 8.05
C ALA A 480 21.43 14.98 6.98
N VAL A 481 21.12 14.34 5.83
CA VAL A 481 22.06 14.12 4.73
C VAL A 481 21.66 14.93 3.52
N SER A 482 22.46 15.91 3.15
CA SER A 482 22.21 16.78 1.98
C SER A 482 20.79 17.37 1.98
N ALA A 483 20.24 17.70 3.14
CA ALA A 483 18.90 18.27 3.25
C ALA A 483 18.86 19.67 2.61
N SER A 484 17.73 19.99 1.96
CA SER A 484 17.58 21.26 1.25
C SER A 484 16.48 22.12 1.87
N PHE A 485 16.76 23.40 2.03
CA PHE A 485 15.78 24.44 2.36
C PHE A 485 15.07 24.96 1.10
N GLY A 486 15.72 24.87 -0.05
CA GLY A 486 15.16 25.30 -1.33
C GLY A 486 14.91 26.81 -1.44
N LYS A 487 15.23 27.56 -0.40
CA LYS A 487 15.05 29.02 -0.26
C LYS A 487 16.20 29.59 0.57
N ASP A 488 16.37 30.92 0.50
CA ASP A 488 17.32 31.68 1.30
C ASP A 488 16.69 32.26 2.59
N SER A 489 15.53 31.75 3.00
CA SER A 489 14.85 32.09 4.25
C SER A 489 14.22 30.84 4.89
N PHE A 490 14.03 30.89 6.21
CA PHE A 490 13.30 29.89 6.97
C PHE A 490 12.42 30.59 8.00
N GLU A 491 11.10 30.55 7.82
CA GLU A 491 10.14 31.33 8.58
C GLU A 491 9.38 30.54 9.66
N LEU A 492 9.42 29.20 9.61
CA LEU A 492 8.68 28.33 10.54
C LEU A 492 9.36 28.32 11.93
N LYS A 493 8.99 29.30 12.77
CA LYS A 493 9.62 29.55 14.08
C LYS A 493 9.52 28.35 15.02
N GLU A 494 8.37 27.68 15.04
CA GLU A 494 8.08 26.53 15.91
C GLU A 494 8.98 25.33 15.60
N ALA A 495 9.45 25.23 14.37
CA ALA A 495 10.32 24.14 13.92
C ALA A 495 11.80 24.35 14.27
N LYS A 496 12.24 25.60 14.56
CA LYS A 496 13.67 25.91 14.75
C LYS A 496 14.32 25.11 15.87
N GLN A 497 13.61 24.86 16.98
CA GLN A 497 14.11 24.09 18.10
C GLN A 497 14.44 22.63 17.77
N PHE A 498 13.85 22.07 16.69
CA PHE A 498 14.11 20.70 16.30
C PHE A 498 15.50 20.53 15.65
N PHE A 499 16.07 21.58 15.06
CA PHE A 499 17.41 21.50 14.49
C PHE A 499 18.48 21.25 15.54
N ASP A 500 18.30 21.75 16.78
CA ASP A 500 19.21 21.49 17.89
C ASP A 500 19.22 20.02 18.35
N CYS A 501 18.26 19.24 17.89
CA CYS A 501 18.14 17.82 18.17
C CYS A 501 18.84 16.91 17.16
N PHE A 502 19.41 17.44 16.09
CA PHE A 502 20.21 16.65 15.17
C PHE A 502 21.63 16.42 15.69
N ASP A 503 22.12 15.21 15.55
CA ASP A 503 23.51 14.86 15.90
C ASP A 503 24.48 15.37 14.84
N SER A 504 24.10 15.25 13.58
CA SER A 504 24.86 15.75 12.43
C SER A 504 23.91 16.26 11.35
N VAL A 505 24.24 17.40 10.75
CA VAL A 505 23.46 18.01 9.67
C VAL A 505 24.39 18.32 8.51
N SER A 506 24.01 17.88 7.33
CA SER A 506 24.55 18.40 6.08
C SER A 506 23.45 18.94 5.19
N VAL A 507 23.77 19.99 4.44
CA VAL A 507 22.88 20.68 3.54
C VAL A 507 23.41 20.62 2.12
N ARG A 508 22.48 20.65 1.14
CA ARG A 508 22.79 20.54 -0.28
C ARG A 508 23.18 21.87 -0.94
N GLU A 509 22.65 22.97 -0.42
CA GLU A 509 22.99 24.33 -0.84
C GLU A 509 23.66 25.12 0.26
N LYS A 510 24.63 25.99 -0.11
CA LYS A 510 25.43 26.79 0.83
C LYS A 510 24.59 27.74 1.69
N SER A 511 23.48 28.26 1.15
CA SER A 511 22.57 29.13 1.90
C SER A 511 21.98 28.43 3.13
N GLY A 512 21.81 27.10 3.09
CA GLY A 512 21.35 26.29 4.22
C GLY A 512 22.24 26.30 5.45
N LEU A 513 23.53 26.62 5.29
CA LEU A 513 24.50 26.77 6.41
C LEU A 513 24.09 27.89 7.37
N ASN A 514 23.36 28.87 6.90
CA ASN A 514 22.90 30.03 7.71
C ASN A 514 21.76 29.66 8.68
N PHE A 515 21.07 28.53 8.47
CA PHE A 515 19.88 28.17 9.24
C PHE A 515 20.14 27.14 10.33
N VAL A 516 21.21 26.35 10.21
CA VAL A 516 21.54 25.30 11.18
C VAL A 516 22.98 25.41 11.63
N LYS A 517 23.17 25.71 12.92
CA LYS A 517 24.50 25.85 13.50
C LYS A 517 25.29 24.52 13.43
N GLY A 518 26.47 24.56 12.86
CA GLY A 518 27.33 23.39 12.73
C GLY A 518 26.96 22.46 11.57
N ALA A 519 26.09 22.91 10.67
CA ALA A 519 25.83 22.18 9.43
C ALA A 519 27.03 22.27 8.48
N GLU A 520 27.20 21.23 7.65
CA GLU A 520 28.22 21.18 6.61
C GLU A 520 27.56 21.08 5.23
N HIS A 521 28.22 21.59 4.21
CA HIS A 521 27.77 21.49 2.83
C HIS A 521 28.35 20.24 2.16
N ILE A 522 27.49 19.34 1.66
CA ILE A 522 27.87 18.22 0.82
C ILE A 522 26.96 18.10 -0.38
N LEU A 523 27.47 17.49 -1.46
CA LEU A 523 26.66 17.28 -2.67
C LEU A 523 25.47 16.35 -2.43
N ASP A 524 24.49 16.43 -3.32
CA ASP A 524 23.33 15.52 -3.33
C ASP A 524 23.80 14.06 -3.44
N PRO A 525 23.13 13.09 -2.78
CA PRO A 525 23.47 11.67 -2.82
C PRO A 525 23.68 11.09 -4.22
N VAL A 526 23.07 11.63 -5.26
CA VAL A 526 23.27 11.16 -6.65
C VAL A 526 24.74 11.33 -7.10
N PHE A 527 25.48 12.29 -6.56
CA PHE A 527 26.91 12.47 -6.82
C PHE A 527 27.82 11.67 -5.87
N LEU A 528 27.28 11.22 -4.73
CA LEU A 528 28.05 10.48 -3.72
C LEU A 528 28.16 8.97 -4.01
N VAL A 529 27.40 8.47 -4.96
CA VAL A 529 27.44 7.10 -5.42
C VAL A 529 28.19 6.99 -6.75
N ASP A 530 28.62 5.78 -7.09
CA ASP A 530 29.17 5.51 -8.41
C ASP A 530 28.06 5.54 -9.47
N ARG A 531 28.33 6.16 -10.62
CA ARG A 531 27.37 6.28 -11.72
C ARG A 531 26.85 4.92 -12.20
N SER A 532 27.66 3.87 -12.05
CA SER A 532 27.30 2.51 -12.49
C SER A 532 26.01 2.00 -11.86
N ILE A 533 25.60 2.49 -10.70
CA ILE A 533 24.32 2.08 -10.09
C ILE A 533 23.14 2.54 -10.95
N PHE A 534 23.23 3.73 -11.56
CA PHE A 534 22.22 4.25 -12.47
C PHE A 534 22.35 3.64 -13.87
N ASP A 535 23.59 3.41 -14.36
CA ASP A 535 23.82 2.73 -15.63
C ASP A 535 23.22 1.31 -15.64
N ASN A 536 23.27 0.60 -14.52
CA ASN A 536 22.66 -0.72 -14.38
C ASN A 536 21.13 -0.71 -14.47
N LEU A 537 20.47 0.39 -14.08
CA LEU A 537 19.01 0.54 -14.19
C LEU A 537 18.55 0.62 -15.64
N ILE A 538 19.40 1.14 -16.53
CA ILE A 538 19.06 1.50 -17.91
C ILE A 538 19.75 0.63 -18.98
N LYS A 539 20.51 -0.39 -18.60
CA LYS A 539 21.31 -1.22 -19.52
C LYS A 539 20.50 -1.84 -20.67
N ASP A 540 19.21 -2.13 -20.42
CA ASP A 540 18.30 -2.76 -21.38
C ASP A 540 17.22 -1.78 -21.89
N ILE A 541 17.40 -0.46 -21.68
CA ILE A 541 16.43 0.57 -22.05
C ILE A 541 16.96 1.34 -23.28
N TYR A 542 16.20 1.29 -24.36
CA TYR A 542 16.52 1.98 -25.61
C TYR A 542 15.52 3.09 -25.86
N VAL A 543 16.01 4.32 -25.90
CA VAL A 543 15.21 5.52 -26.21
C VAL A 543 15.95 6.35 -27.25
N SER A 544 15.23 7.21 -27.98
CA SER A 544 15.82 8.08 -29.02
C SER A 544 15.36 9.52 -28.86
N GLY A 545 16.25 10.42 -29.18
CA GLY A 545 16.01 11.86 -29.25
C GLY A 545 17.29 12.65 -29.04
N ASP A 546 17.59 13.59 -29.97
CA ASP A 546 18.78 14.42 -29.89
C ASP A 546 18.63 15.57 -28.91
N TYR A 547 17.44 16.20 -28.91
CA TYR A 547 17.10 17.36 -28.07
C TYR A 547 15.96 17.00 -27.17
N ILE A 548 16.28 16.70 -25.90
CA ILE A 548 15.32 16.26 -24.89
C ILE A 548 15.13 17.32 -23.83
N GLY A 549 13.90 17.55 -23.43
CA GLY A 549 13.56 18.43 -22.30
C GLY A 549 12.82 17.71 -21.21
N TYR A 550 13.07 18.12 -19.98
CA TYR A 550 12.23 17.86 -18.84
C TYR A 550 11.91 19.21 -18.18
N ILE A 551 10.88 19.87 -18.73
CA ILE A 551 10.44 21.21 -18.39
C ILE A 551 9.07 21.07 -17.71
N LEU A 552 9.01 21.39 -16.43
CA LEU A 552 7.82 21.25 -15.59
C LEU A 552 6.91 22.49 -15.66
N ASP A 553 7.51 23.70 -15.81
CA ASP A 553 6.80 24.98 -15.86
C ASP A 553 7.02 25.63 -17.23
N GLU A 554 6.34 25.13 -18.27
CA GLU A 554 6.39 25.73 -19.61
C GLU A 554 5.77 27.14 -19.64
N ASN A 555 6.49 28.09 -20.24
CA ASN A 555 6.05 29.46 -20.48
C ASN A 555 6.57 29.98 -21.83
N GLU A 556 6.23 31.20 -22.19
CA GLU A 556 6.65 31.81 -23.48
C GLU A 556 8.18 31.86 -23.65
N ASP A 557 8.91 32.13 -22.57
CA ASP A 557 10.38 32.21 -22.64
C ASP A 557 11.02 30.83 -22.79
N THR A 558 10.49 29.81 -22.12
CA THR A 558 10.95 28.42 -22.31
C THR A 558 10.67 27.95 -23.73
N LYS A 559 9.52 28.31 -24.34
CA LYS A 559 9.19 27.98 -25.73
C LYS A 559 10.15 28.65 -26.72
N LYS A 560 10.47 29.94 -26.55
CA LYS A 560 11.48 30.65 -27.39
C LYS A 560 12.84 29.93 -27.40
N ILE A 561 13.21 29.27 -26.28
CA ILE A 561 14.45 28.50 -26.21
C ILE A 561 14.30 27.17 -26.94
N THR A 562 13.23 26.44 -26.71
CA THR A 562 13.02 25.08 -27.26
C THR A 562 12.74 25.09 -28.76
N ASP A 563 12.07 26.13 -29.29
CA ASP A 563 11.75 26.30 -30.71
C ASP A 563 13.00 26.45 -31.61
N LYS A 564 14.17 26.72 -31.01
CA LYS A 564 15.44 26.75 -31.72
C LYS A 564 15.96 25.36 -32.11
N TYR A 565 15.40 24.29 -31.53
CA TYR A 565 15.89 22.93 -31.70
C TYR A 565 14.87 22.09 -32.45
N ASN A 566 15.21 21.73 -33.69
CA ASN A 566 14.38 20.82 -34.49
C ASN A 566 14.23 19.47 -33.80
N SER A 567 12.99 18.95 -33.77
CA SER A 567 12.66 17.66 -33.11
C SER A 567 12.83 17.65 -31.59
N PHE A 568 12.71 18.82 -30.94
CA PHE A 568 12.68 18.90 -29.49
C PHE A 568 11.52 18.09 -28.89
N LYS A 569 11.81 17.34 -27.83
CA LYS A 569 10.85 16.47 -27.15
C LYS A 569 10.84 16.73 -25.66
N ASN A 570 9.77 17.38 -25.15
CA ASN A 570 9.57 17.49 -23.70
C ASN A 570 8.98 16.17 -23.16
N ILE A 571 9.64 15.58 -22.15
CA ILE A 571 9.23 14.32 -21.52
C ILE A 571 8.47 14.52 -20.19
N ALA A 572 8.32 15.76 -19.71
CA ALA A 572 7.67 16.05 -18.42
C ALA A 572 6.20 15.59 -18.36
N ASN A 573 5.47 15.70 -19.48
CA ASN A 573 4.06 15.31 -19.57
C ASN A 573 3.85 13.86 -20.07
N LYS A 574 4.92 13.06 -20.15
CA LYS A 574 4.85 11.65 -20.54
C LYS A 574 4.87 10.76 -19.31
N ASN A 575 4.00 9.78 -19.30
CA ASN A 575 4.01 8.77 -18.23
C ASN A 575 5.10 7.73 -18.52
N ILE A 576 6.37 8.12 -18.32
CA ILE A 576 7.55 7.27 -18.52
C ILE A 576 8.04 6.71 -17.19
N SER A 577 8.74 5.59 -17.22
CA SER A 577 9.39 5.01 -16.05
C SER A 577 10.58 5.85 -15.56
N VAL A 578 11.05 5.58 -14.34
CA VAL A 578 12.26 6.22 -13.80
C VAL A 578 13.49 5.83 -14.62
N GLU A 579 13.52 4.59 -15.08
CA GLU A 579 14.59 4.07 -15.93
C GLU A 579 14.60 4.77 -17.30
N GLU A 580 13.44 4.95 -17.93
CA GLU A 580 13.32 5.69 -19.19
C GLU A 580 13.74 7.16 -19.04
N PHE A 581 13.39 7.81 -17.90
CA PHE A 581 13.82 9.17 -17.61
C PHE A 581 15.35 9.31 -17.64
N LEU A 582 16.07 8.40 -16.98
CA LEU A 582 17.53 8.37 -17.00
C LEU A 582 18.09 8.07 -18.39
N ALA A 583 17.48 7.12 -19.12
CA ALA A 583 17.89 6.75 -20.47
C ALA A 583 17.74 7.93 -21.44
N TYR A 584 16.65 8.70 -21.37
CA TYR A 584 16.47 9.90 -22.19
C TYR A 584 17.55 10.95 -21.93
N ILE A 585 17.90 11.21 -20.66
CA ILE A 585 18.97 12.15 -20.35
C ILE A 585 20.28 11.65 -20.95
N LYS A 586 20.65 10.40 -20.70
CA LYS A 586 21.93 9.82 -21.16
C LYS A 586 22.06 9.76 -22.69
N SER A 587 20.96 9.58 -23.41
CA SER A 587 20.97 9.48 -24.89
C SER A 587 20.91 10.83 -25.60
N SER A 588 20.60 11.92 -24.89
CA SER A 588 20.44 13.24 -25.51
C SER A 588 21.76 13.87 -25.91
N LYS A 589 21.77 14.64 -27.00
CA LYS A 589 22.90 15.53 -27.37
C LYS A 589 22.89 16.83 -26.58
N LEU A 590 21.67 17.29 -26.21
CA LEU A 590 21.44 18.45 -25.37
C LEU A 590 20.19 18.20 -24.52
N PHE A 591 20.30 18.46 -23.22
CA PHE A 591 19.19 18.33 -22.27
C PHE A 591 18.74 19.69 -21.75
N ILE A 592 17.45 20.02 -21.85
CA ILE A 592 16.88 21.31 -21.43
C ILE A 592 15.93 21.08 -20.26
N THR A 593 16.19 21.76 -19.12
CA THR A 593 15.39 21.44 -17.92
C THR A 593 15.34 22.60 -16.92
N ASP A 594 14.20 22.69 -16.19
CA ASP A 594 14.00 23.49 -14.98
C ASP A 594 14.10 22.65 -13.70
N SER A 595 14.42 21.35 -13.82
CA SER A 595 14.54 20.42 -12.71
C SER A 595 15.96 20.35 -12.16
N PHE A 596 16.12 20.52 -10.85
CA PHE A 596 17.41 20.38 -10.20
C PHE A 596 18.07 19.02 -10.46
N HIS A 597 17.32 17.92 -10.28
CA HIS A 597 17.87 16.57 -10.52
C HIS A 597 18.05 16.28 -12.02
N GLY A 598 17.26 16.92 -12.91
CA GLY A 598 17.52 16.88 -14.32
C GLY A 598 18.92 17.41 -14.66
N VAL A 599 19.30 18.53 -14.07
CA VAL A 599 20.67 19.10 -14.19
C VAL A 599 21.71 18.18 -13.55
N CYS A 600 21.45 17.62 -12.36
CA CYS A 600 22.37 16.68 -11.68
C CYS A 600 22.70 15.48 -12.58
N PHE A 601 21.69 14.86 -13.20
CA PHE A 601 21.90 13.70 -14.07
C PHE A 601 22.53 14.07 -15.42
N ALA A 602 22.22 15.25 -15.99
CA ALA A 602 22.93 15.74 -17.17
C ALA A 602 24.44 15.89 -16.88
N ILE A 603 24.80 16.49 -15.74
CA ILE A 603 26.19 16.60 -15.29
C ILE A 603 26.82 15.20 -15.10
N LEU A 604 26.14 14.31 -14.40
CA LEU A 604 26.62 12.96 -14.10
C LEU A 604 26.90 12.12 -15.34
N TYR A 605 26.10 12.33 -16.40
CA TYR A 605 26.26 11.65 -17.70
C TYR A 605 27.14 12.42 -18.70
N ASN A 606 27.68 13.58 -18.32
CA ASN A 606 28.46 14.47 -19.21
C ASN A 606 27.67 14.95 -20.44
N ILE A 607 26.39 15.22 -20.27
CA ILE A 607 25.50 15.71 -21.32
C ILE A 607 25.43 17.24 -21.23
N PRO A 608 25.69 17.96 -22.33
CA PRO A 608 25.46 19.39 -22.40
C PRO A 608 24.01 19.73 -22.02
N PHE A 609 23.80 20.77 -21.24
CA PHE A 609 22.45 21.12 -20.77
C PHE A 609 22.20 22.63 -20.77
N ILE A 610 20.92 22.98 -20.88
CA ILE A 610 20.40 24.34 -20.62
C ILE A 610 19.56 24.25 -19.35
N CYS A 611 20.03 24.97 -18.33
CA CYS A 611 19.28 25.11 -17.08
C CYS A 611 18.33 26.31 -17.19
N LEU A 612 17.04 26.02 -17.18
CA LEU A 612 15.99 27.04 -17.14
C LEU A 612 15.75 27.43 -15.69
N GLY A 613 16.17 28.63 -15.30
CA GLY A 613 15.97 29.13 -13.95
C GLY A 613 14.48 29.17 -13.57
N ASN A 614 14.14 28.67 -12.38
CA ASN A 614 12.79 28.76 -11.84
C ASN A 614 12.81 29.38 -10.46
N VAL A 615 12.45 30.65 -10.36
CA VAL A 615 12.46 31.42 -9.11
C VAL A 615 11.52 30.83 -8.07
N ASN A 616 10.39 30.26 -8.51
CA ASN A 616 9.40 29.65 -7.59
C ASN A 616 9.89 28.34 -6.97
N ARG A 617 10.87 27.69 -7.60
CA ARG A 617 11.43 26.39 -7.15
C ARG A 617 12.80 26.53 -6.46
N GLY A 618 13.33 27.77 -6.33
CA GLY A 618 14.59 28.08 -5.65
C GLY A 618 15.79 28.03 -6.59
N SER A 619 16.31 29.20 -7.00
CA SER A 619 17.49 29.34 -7.88
C SER A 619 18.81 29.06 -7.15
N SER A 620 18.89 29.38 -5.88
CA SER A 620 20.11 29.24 -5.05
C SER A 620 20.70 27.83 -5.04
N ARG A 621 19.88 26.79 -5.24
CA ARG A 621 20.34 25.39 -5.36
C ARG A 621 21.19 25.15 -6.59
N PHE A 622 20.83 25.74 -7.73
CA PHE A 622 21.58 25.63 -8.97
C PHE A 622 22.89 26.40 -8.88
N GLU A 623 22.84 27.62 -8.35
CA GLU A 623 24.04 28.46 -8.13
C GLU A 623 25.04 27.75 -7.23
N SER A 624 24.58 27.21 -6.09
CA SER A 624 25.41 26.43 -5.16
C SER A 624 26.02 25.17 -5.82
N LEU A 625 25.25 24.47 -6.65
CA LEU A 625 25.72 23.30 -7.39
C LEU A 625 26.82 23.68 -8.39
N PHE A 626 26.57 24.71 -9.23
CA PHE A 626 27.52 25.13 -10.25
C PHE A 626 28.81 25.65 -9.65
N GLU A 627 28.72 26.45 -8.61
CA GLU A 627 29.87 26.91 -7.85
C GLU A 627 30.67 25.73 -7.25
N SER A 628 29.97 24.77 -6.63
CA SER A 628 30.60 23.61 -5.99
C SER A 628 31.31 22.70 -6.98
N LEU A 629 30.85 22.65 -8.24
CA LEU A 629 31.42 21.84 -9.31
C LEU A 629 32.33 22.64 -10.25
N SER A 630 32.56 23.93 -9.96
CA SER A 630 33.35 24.86 -10.78
C SER A 630 32.86 24.94 -12.24
N ILE A 631 31.53 24.99 -12.39
CA ILE A 631 30.86 25.19 -13.69
C ILE A 631 30.62 26.69 -13.86
N ASP A 632 31.48 27.33 -14.64
CA ASP A 632 31.47 28.77 -14.89
C ASP A 632 31.14 29.13 -16.36
N ASN A 633 31.19 28.13 -17.27
CA ASN A 633 30.90 28.30 -18.67
C ASN A 633 29.85 27.26 -19.14
N PHE A 634 28.67 27.75 -19.52
CA PHE A 634 27.55 26.93 -19.98
C PHE A 634 27.51 26.75 -21.51
N GLU A 635 28.39 27.41 -22.24
CA GLU A 635 28.55 27.21 -23.69
C GLU A 635 29.51 26.06 -24.00
N LYS A 636 30.51 25.85 -23.10
CA LYS A 636 31.53 24.80 -23.27
C LYS A 636 31.90 24.17 -21.94
N PHE A 637 31.39 22.97 -21.68
CA PHE A 637 31.68 22.20 -20.47
C PHE A 637 33.07 21.53 -20.55
N ASP A 638 33.90 21.74 -19.55
CA ASP A 638 35.11 20.93 -19.34
C ASP A 638 34.79 19.73 -18.44
N TRP A 639 34.31 18.67 -19.07
CA TRP A 639 33.89 17.46 -18.35
C TRP A 639 35.04 16.80 -17.55
N ASN A 640 36.29 16.93 -17.99
CA ASN A 640 37.43 16.38 -17.24
C ASN A 640 37.61 17.12 -15.92
N LYS A 641 37.59 18.45 -15.94
CA LYS A 641 37.65 19.29 -14.75
C LYS A 641 36.46 19.00 -13.82
N ILE A 642 35.23 19.00 -14.35
CA ILE A 642 33.99 18.79 -13.60
C ILE A 642 34.02 17.39 -12.93
N ASN A 643 34.34 16.34 -13.67
CA ASN A 643 34.39 14.97 -13.10
C ASN A 643 35.46 14.83 -12.01
N LYS A 644 36.60 15.50 -12.14
CA LYS A 644 37.62 15.51 -11.09
C LYS A 644 37.08 16.16 -9.80
N VAL A 645 36.42 17.31 -9.91
CA VAL A 645 35.81 18.00 -8.76
C VAL A 645 34.70 17.14 -8.15
N ILE A 646 33.85 16.49 -8.96
CA ILE A 646 32.83 15.55 -8.45
C ILE A 646 33.49 14.46 -7.62
N GLU A 647 34.59 13.87 -8.08
CA GLU A 647 35.27 12.78 -7.37
C GLU A 647 35.88 13.24 -6.04
N GLU A 648 36.45 14.44 -6.01
CA GLU A 648 36.95 15.06 -4.76
C GLU A 648 35.81 15.30 -3.76
N LYS A 649 34.73 15.93 -4.20
CA LYS A 649 33.53 16.22 -3.38
C LYS A 649 32.79 14.94 -2.95
N ARG A 650 32.79 13.89 -3.77
CA ARG A 650 32.29 12.56 -3.43
C ARG A 650 33.04 11.98 -2.24
N LYS A 651 34.38 12.02 -2.27
CA LYS A 651 35.22 11.54 -1.14
C LYS A 651 34.96 12.31 0.13
N GLU A 652 34.87 13.65 0.04
CA GLU A 652 34.53 14.52 1.19
C GLU A 652 33.15 14.14 1.76
N GLY A 653 32.13 14.06 0.94
CA GLY A 653 30.75 13.75 1.35
C GLY A 653 30.64 12.33 1.97
N ILE A 654 31.28 11.33 1.35
CA ILE A 654 31.31 9.96 1.92
C ILE A 654 32.02 9.93 3.26
N SER A 655 33.14 10.68 3.41
CA SER A 655 33.86 10.78 4.67
C SER A 655 32.97 11.41 5.75
N TRP A 656 32.29 12.50 5.43
CA TRP A 656 31.36 13.15 6.33
C TRP A 656 30.26 12.19 6.81
N ILE A 657 29.60 11.49 5.86
CA ILE A 657 28.54 10.53 6.18
C ILE A 657 29.09 9.42 7.09
N LYS A 658 30.25 8.85 6.79
CA LYS A 658 30.88 7.82 7.64
C LYS A 658 31.13 8.32 9.06
N ASN A 659 31.58 9.55 9.23
CA ASN A 659 31.80 10.15 10.53
C ASN A 659 30.49 10.38 11.27
N ALA A 660 29.48 10.94 10.61
CA ALA A 660 28.13 11.15 11.17
C ALA A 660 27.49 9.84 11.65
N LEU A 661 27.65 8.73 10.90
CA LEU A 661 27.10 7.42 11.26
C LEU A 661 27.90 6.69 12.35
N ARG A 662 29.19 6.98 12.51
CA ARG A 662 30.05 6.39 13.54
C ARG A 662 29.90 7.07 14.89
N ASP A 663 29.64 8.36 14.92
CA ASP A 663 29.44 9.12 16.14
C ASP A 663 28.22 8.59 16.89
N LYS A 664 28.44 8.04 18.09
CA LYS A 664 27.37 7.52 18.96
C LYS A 664 26.90 8.54 19.99
N ASN A 665 27.47 9.74 20.00
CA ASN A 665 27.08 10.79 20.92
C ASN A 665 25.75 11.42 20.47
N VAL A 666 24.72 11.19 21.28
CA VAL A 666 23.39 11.76 21.05
C VAL A 666 23.29 13.12 21.73
N LYS A 667 23.00 14.17 20.95
CA LYS A 667 22.90 15.54 21.46
C LYS A 667 21.55 15.83 22.10
N ASN A 668 21.52 16.71 23.07
CA ASN A 668 20.32 17.35 23.65
C ASN A 668 19.19 16.37 24.05
N VAL A 669 19.53 15.29 24.76
CA VAL A 669 18.58 14.22 25.14
C VAL A 669 17.35 14.77 25.89
N GLU A 670 17.52 15.76 26.77
CA GLU A 670 16.38 16.35 27.53
C GLU A 670 15.44 17.13 26.61
N LEU A 671 15.96 17.93 25.67
CA LEU A 671 15.12 18.60 24.68
C LEU A 671 14.39 17.58 23.80
N ARG A 672 15.06 16.48 23.40
CA ARG A 672 14.42 15.40 22.62
C ARG A 672 13.28 14.73 23.38
N LYS A 673 13.39 14.50 24.70
CA LYS A 673 12.30 13.98 25.53
C LYS A 673 11.11 14.94 25.55
N GLN A 674 11.36 16.23 25.65
CA GLN A 674 10.31 17.25 25.60
C GLN A 674 9.59 17.25 24.24
N LEU A 675 10.36 17.23 23.15
CA LEU A 675 9.81 17.24 21.79
C LEU A 675 9.10 15.93 21.39
N LEU A 676 9.48 14.78 21.94
CA LEU A 676 8.77 13.52 21.74
C LEU A 676 7.31 13.60 22.27
N ASN A 677 7.13 14.31 23.39
CA ASN A 677 5.83 14.55 24.00
C ASN A 677 5.08 15.78 23.45
N TYR A 678 5.69 16.49 22.47
CA TYR A 678 5.09 17.68 21.88
C TYR A 678 3.76 17.35 21.22
N ASP A 679 2.72 18.08 21.59
CA ASP A 679 1.38 17.87 21.06
C ASP A 679 1.21 18.58 19.70
N PHE A 680 1.85 18.00 18.70
CA PHE A 680 1.84 18.49 17.33
C PHE A 680 0.44 18.47 16.71
N GLU A 681 -0.37 17.45 17.00
CA GLU A 681 -1.70 17.31 16.41
C GLU A 681 -2.67 18.39 16.90
N SER A 682 -2.64 18.74 18.20
CA SER A 682 -3.48 19.83 18.72
C SER A 682 -3.01 21.20 18.24
N THR A 683 -1.71 21.40 18.06
CA THR A 683 -1.14 22.61 17.48
C THR A 683 -1.57 22.79 16.03
N LYS A 684 -1.56 21.69 15.26
CA LYS A 684 -2.04 21.66 13.87
C LYS A 684 -3.53 22.02 13.77
N ILE A 685 -4.36 21.51 14.67
CA ILE A 685 -5.79 21.85 14.72
C ILE A 685 -5.98 23.34 15.02
N LYS A 686 -5.24 23.91 15.96
CA LYS A 686 -5.28 25.35 16.29
C LYS A 686 -4.86 26.24 15.10
N LEU A 687 -3.75 25.90 14.44
CA LEU A 687 -3.27 26.60 13.26
C LEU A 687 -4.27 26.52 12.09
N SER A 688 -4.81 25.32 11.83
CA SER A 688 -5.84 25.13 10.81
C SER A 688 -7.13 25.88 11.13
N PHE A 689 -7.51 25.99 12.40
CA PHE A 689 -8.66 26.79 12.83
C PHE A 689 -8.40 28.28 12.63
N ILE A 690 -7.23 28.79 13.05
CA ILE A 690 -6.82 30.21 12.85
C ILE A 690 -6.76 30.53 11.36
N GLN A 691 -6.19 29.66 10.52
CA GLN A 691 -6.13 29.85 9.06
C GLN A 691 -7.51 29.81 8.40
N LYS A 692 -8.46 29.04 8.95
CA LYS A 692 -9.87 29.03 8.47
C LYS A 692 -10.62 30.27 8.90
N VAL A 693 -10.30 30.82 10.07
CA VAL A 693 -10.94 32.03 10.62
C VAL A 693 -10.31 33.30 10.05
N PHE A 694 -8.96 33.31 9.89
CA PHE A 694 -8.21 34.48 9.37
C PHE A 694 -7.17 33.98 8.34
N SER A 695 -7.41 34.23 7.05
CA SER A 695 -6.36 34.05 6.05
C SER A 695 -6.45 35.13 4.98
N ILE A 696 -5.28 35.68 4.63
CA ILE A 696 -5.12 36.59 3.48
C ILE A 696 -4.28 35.85 2.46
N ASN A 697 -4.87 35.44 1.34
CA ASN A 697 -4.16 34.77 0.27
C ASN A 697 -4.03 35.70 -0.94
N ARG A 698 -2.84 35.80 -1.51
CA ARG A 698 -2.56 36.57 -2.73
C ARG A 698 -2.61 35.61 -3.94
N PHE A 699 -3.51 35.91 -4.89
CA PHE A 699 -3.58 35.23 -6.18
C PHE A 699 -3.36 36.26 -7.29
N GLY A 700 -2.14 36.33 -7.81
CA GLY A 700 -1.76 37.40 -8.76
C GLY A 700 -1.90 38.77 -8.12
N ASN A 701 -2.62 39.70 -8.77
CA ASN A 701 -2.87 41.06 -8.29
C ASN A 701 -4.11 41.21 -7.39
N LYS A 702 -4.71 40.12 -6.95
CA LYS A 702 -5.92 40.13 -6.10
C LYS A 702 -5.63 39.56 -4.72
N HIS A 703 -6.14 40.26 -3.69
CA HIS A 703 -6.09 39.77 -2.31
C HIS A 703 -7.43 39.14 -1.93
N ILE A 704 -7.40 37.99 -1.29
CA ILE A 704 -8.59 37.30 -0.74
C ILE A 704 -8.43 37.25 0.77
N LEU A 705 -9.26 38.00 1.49
CA LEU A 705 -9.42 37.87 2.94
C LEU A 705 -10.48 36.80 3.23
N ARG A 706 -10.14 35.85 4.05
CA ARG A 706 -11.13 34.93 4.67
C ARG A 706 -11.30 35.33 6.12
N LEU A 707 -12.53 35.66 6.49
CA LEU A 707 -12.94 35.97 7.85
C LEU A 707 -14.15 35.11 8.20
N PHE A 708 -14.04 34.25 9.23
CA PHE A 708 -15.11 33.33 9.64
C PHE A 708 -15.76 32.52 8.49
N GLY A 709 -14.97 32.10 7.50
CA GLY A 709 -15.49 31.34 6.36
C GLY A 709 -16.03 32.19 5.19
N LEU A 710 -16.22 33.50 5.36
CA LEU A 710 -16.59 34.42 4.29
C LEU A 710 -15.36 34.77 3.44
N LYS A 711 -15.52 34.81 2.13
CA LYS A 711 -14.49 35.22 1.17
C LYS A 711 -14.76 36.65 0.72
N ILE A 712 -13.89 37.57 1.08
CA ILE A 712 -13.92 38.98 0.62
C ILE A 712 -12.76 39.14 -0.37
N LYS A 713 -13.06 39.50 -1.61
CA LYS A 713 -12.05 39.82 -2.65
C LYS A 713 -11.89 41.34 -2.73
N PHE A 714 -10.66 41.85 -2.74
CA PHE A 714 -10.33 43.26 -3.00
C PHE A 714 -9.00 43.40 -3.73
#